data_ef780084a60ab2d1845fca9ef97a6137
#
_entry.id   ef780084a60ab2d1845fca9ef97a6137
#
_cell.length_a   1.000
_cell.length_b   1.000
_cell.length_c   1.000
_cell.angle_alpha   90.00
_cell.angle_beta   90.00
_cell.angle_gamma   90.00
#
_symmetry.space_group_name_H-M   'P 1'
#
loop_
_entity.id
_entity.type
_entity.pdbx_description
1 polymer ?
#
loop_
_entity_poly.entity_id
_entity_poly.type
_entity_poly.pdbx_seq_one_letter_code
_entity_poly.pdbx_strand_id
1 'polypeptide(L)'
;MKSDEVLFNEAKALHIKGKVKNAQEIYLQLLKKNSNNSNLLFLLGTTYVQQKNYQKGKEYLNISIKINSNFAESYNGRGVIFAEEGEYRNAIKDYDKAISLKKDYFDANLNKAVALRNISEFNESIKHFEICIKLNPNDSKIYNNLGNLCKNLKKYNTAKKYYTESIRLNKNNAEAYNNRGELLQIHFNEFEKAIQDFDNASKINKDLDYIKGKKLHAKMSLHDWNSYNGELKIIKNEIKNKKKTIYPFAHMSLIDDPGQQKTITELYLENNRSIPLKQIIKSTNNKIIIGYFSAEFHNHAVMHLMLDVFKNHNKSEFKIYGFSIGPKKDEWTEKVKGYFDEFIDVSHISDTEIKSLSKKLKLDIAINLTGHTLNARNSIFFNQIAPKQVNYLGYPGTMGSKFYDYIIADKIVIPEENRKYFSEEVIYLPNCYQANQEKIEISNKNSNKKDFGLPKNKFIFGCFNNSYKITPLIFKSWMNILKRCENSILWLLQDNKLAKLNLWEEAKKLGINKDRILFAERLPVKEHLKRVKFIDLFLDTFPYNAHTTASEAIRAGVPILTLKGKSFPSRVASSILTNVGLEKLIFSNLEDYETEAISLAKNYKEIESLKKHLTQDKNLSKLFDSKAFTKDLEKIYKKIIS
;
A
#
# COMPACT_ATOMS: atom_id res chain seq x y z
N MET A 1 40.35 44.58 13.76
CA MET A 1 39.90 43.22 13.56
C MET A 1 38.89 42.87 14.64
N LYS A 2 37.77 42.16 14.31
CA LYS A 2 36.83 41.70 15.33
C LYS A 2 37.58 40.71 16.24
N SER A 3 37.25 40.70 17.55
CA SER A 3 37.79 39.67 18.46
C SER A 3 37.28 38.30 18.07
N ASP A 4 38.03 37.24 18.45
CA ASP A 4 37.62 35.83 18.14
C ASP A 4 36.28 35.46 18.78
N GLU A 5 35.94 36.02 19.94
CA GLU A 5 34.66 35.88 20.59
C GLU A 5 33.51 36.52 19.79
N VAL A 6 33.71 37.70 19.23
CA VAL A 6 32.73 38.38 18.36
C VAL A 6 32.49 37.55 17.09
N LEU A 7 33.56 37.06 16.46
CA LEU A 7 33.47 36.21 15.27
C LEU A 7 32.75 34.90 15.59
N PHE A 8 33.01 34.27 16.73
CA PHE A 8 32.36 33.05 17.18
C PHE A 8 30.84 33.22 17.37
N ASN A 9 30.45 34.32 18.02
CA ASN A 9 29.03 34.62 18.26
C ASN A 9 28.31 34.98 16.92
N GLU A 10 28.99 35.67 16.01
CA GLU A 10 28.47 35.95 14.66
C GLU A 10 28.25 34.64 13.88
N ALA A 11 29.21 33.70 13.91
CA ALA A 11 29.10 32.39 13.26
C ALA A 11 27.94 31.58 13.84
N LYS A 12 27.78 31.57 15.17
CA LYS A 12 26.62 30.89 15.81
C LYS A 12 25.29 31.49 15.38
N ALA A 13 25.20 32.83 15.30
CA ALA A 13 23.98 33.51 14.86
C ALA A 13 23.67 33.20 13.37
N LEU A 14 24.67 33.14 12.52
CA LEU A 14 24.52 32.73 11.12
C LEU A 14 24.10 31.28 10.98
N HIS A 15 24.69 30.40 11.80
CA HIS A 15 24.36 28.97 11.82
C HIS A 15 22.89 28.76 12.20
N ILE A 16 22.40 29.41 13.26
CA ILE A 16 21.00 29.36 13.72
C ILE A 16 20.04 29.89 12.63
N LYS A 17 20.46 30.96 11.91
CA LYS A 17 19.68 31.53 10.79
C LYS A 17 19.71 30.70 9.50
N GLY A 18 20.35 29.53 9.51
CA GLY A 18 20.47 28.68 8.33
C GLY A 18 21.47 29.13 7.26
N LYS A 19 22.24 30.18 7.54
CA LYS A 19 23.35 30.66 6.66
C LYS A 19 24.61 29.81 6.88
N VAL A 20 24.47 28.48 6.63
CA VAL A 20 25.41 27.45 7.04
C VAL A 20 26.81 27.66 6.43
N LYS A 21 26.92 28.03 5.14
CA LYS A 21 28.21 28.28 4.47
C LYS A 21 28.98 29.43 5.09
N ASN A 22 28.31 30.53 5.38
CA ASN A 22 28.93 31.69 5.99
C ASN A 22 29.43 31.39 7.41
N ALA A 23 28.65 30.65 8.21
CA ALA A 23 29.06 30.20 9.52
C ALA A 23 30.26 29.26 9.46
N GLN A 24 30.30 28.35 8.50
CA GLN A 24 31.38 27.40 8.26
C GLN A 24 32.71 28.09 7.96
N GLU A 25 32.70 29.11 7.12
CA GLU A 25 33.90 29.89 6.79
C GLU A 25 34.50 30.53 8.05
N ILE A 26 33.66 31.12 8.90
CA ILE A 26 34.14 31.76 10.15
C ILE A 26 34.67 30.69 11.14
N TYR A 27 33.96 29.55 11.26
CA TYR A 27 34.44 28.43 12.13
C TYR A 27 35.80 27.90 11.63
N LEU A 28 36.02 27.76 10.33
CA LEU A 28 37.30 27.38 9.75
C LEU A 28 38.40 28.41 10.03
N GLN A 29 38.07 29.69 9.96
CA GLN A 29 39.02 30.78 10.28
C GLN A 29 39.43 30.71 11.76
N LEU A 30 38.50 30.53 12.67
CA LEU A 30 38.75 30.39 14.11
C LEU A 30 39.52 29.11 14.45
N LEU A 31 39.24 28.02 13.75
CA LEU A 31 39.90 26.74 13.96
C LEU A 31 41.40 26.78 13.51
N LYS A 32 41.76 27.58 12.50
CA LYS A 32 43.15 27.79 12.12
C LYS A 32 43.99 28.43 13.24
N LYS A 33 43.36 29.24 14.12
CA LYS A 33 44.00 29.85 15.28
C LYS A 33 44.04 28.93 16.51
N ASN A 34 43.02 28.08 16.67
CA ASN A 34 42.87 27.17 17.78
C ASN A 34 42.41 25.81 17.28
N SER A 35 43.32 25.00 16.76
CA SER A 35 43.06 23.71 16.16
C SER A 35 42.53 22.64 17.16
N ASN A 36 42.77 22.83 18.46
CA ASN A 36 42.38 21.88 19.50
C ASN A 36 41.07 22.26 20.22
N ASN A 37 40.26 23.12 19.62
CA ASN A 37 38.97 23.49 20.21
C ASN A 37 37.87 22.52 19.80
N SER A 38 37.51 21.61 20.74
CA SER A 38 36.50 20.57 20.51
C SER A 38 35.11 21.16 20.16
N ASN A 39 34.74 22.31 20.73
CA ASN A 39 33.47 22.97 20.45
C ASN A 39 33.40 23.53 19.02
N LEU A 40 34.49 24.17 18.54
CA LEU A 40 34.59 24.63 17.12
C LEU A 40 34.51 23.45 16.16
N LEU A 41 35.20 22.34 16.47
CA LEU A 41 35.18 21.11 15.65
C LEU A 41 33.78 20.50 15.61
N PHE A 42 33.08 20.47 16.74
CA PHE A 42 31.70 20.02 16.82
C PHE A 42 30.78 20.93 15.95
N LEU A 43 30.85 22.26 16.11
CA LEU A 43 30.04 23.18 15.33
C LEU A 43 30.32 23.08 13.83
N LEU A 44 31.58 22.91 13.47
CA LEU A 44 31.98 22.69 12.07
C LEU A 44 31.43 21.36 11.55
N GLY A 45 31.54 20.28 12.33
CA GLY A 45 30.94 18.99 12.01
C GLY A 45 29.44 19.06 11.77
N THR A 46 28.71 19.80 12.62
CA THR A 46 27.25 19.99 12.47
C THR A 46 26.88 20.81 11.21
N THR A 47 27.75 21.77 10.78
CA THR A 47 27.51 22.47 9.50
C THR A 47 27.61 21.52 8.30
N TYR A 48 28.54 20.56 8.32
CA TYR A 48 28.63 19.54 7.28
C TYR A 48 27.46 18.56 7.31
N VAL A 49 26.96 18.19 8.50
CA VAL A 49 25.75 17.37 8.64
C VAL A 49 24.54 18.06 8.00
N GLN A 50 24.33 19.36 8.25
CA GLN A 50 23.25 20.13 7.65
C GLN A 50 23.35 20.23 6.12
N GLN A 51 24.57 20.18 5.58
CA GLN A 51 24.84 20.14 4.14
C GLN A 51 24.77 18.71 3.56
N LYS A 52 24.41 17.71 4.37
CA LYS A 52 24.40 16.27 4.02
C LYS A 52 25.78 15.71 3.60
N ASN A 53 26.85 16.40 3.98
CA ASN A 53 28.21 15.88 3.80
C ASN A 53 28.65 15.10 5.05
N TYR A 54 28.05 13.91 5.18
CA TYR A 54 28.22 13.08 6.38
C TYR A 54 29.67 12.61 6.59
N GLN A 55 30.43 12.37 5.52
CA GLN A 55 31.84 12.00 5.59
C GLN A 55 32.68 13.05 6.34
N LYS A 56 32.63 14.29 5.88
CA LYS A 56 33.36 15.40 6.55
C LYS A 56 32.80 15.69 7.94
N GLY A 57 31.48 15.64 8.12
CA GLY A 57 30.86 15.79 9.43
C GLY A 57 31.42 14.80 10.44
N LYS A 58 31.52 13.51 10.06
CA LYS A 58 32.05 12.42 10.89
C LYS A 58 33.54 12.63 11.22
N GLU A 59 34.35 13.09 10.26
CA GLU A 59 35.75 13.40 10.48
C GLU A 59 35.94 14.46 11.59
N TYR A 60 35.26 15.61 11.49
CA TYR A 60 35.36 16.69 12.48
C TYR A 60 34.83 16.28 13.85
N LEU A 61 33.73 15.53 13.92
CA LEU A 61 33.16 15.04 15.17
C LEU A 61 34.09 13.99 15.84
N ASN A 62 34.76 13.14 15.08
CA ASN A 62 35.75 12.19 15.59
C ASN A 62 36.96 12.94 16.18
N ILE A 63 37.45 13.99 15.53
CA ILE A 63 38.53 14.83 16.08
C ILE A 63 38.06 15.51 17.38
N SER A 64 36.86 16.08 17.40
CA SER A 64 36.28 16.70 18.60
C SER A 64 36.22 15.70 19.77
N ILE A 65 35.77 14.47 19.55
CA ILE A 65 35.70 13.40 20.56
C ILE A 65 37.10 13.00 21.04
N LYS A 66 38.07 12.95 20.11
CA LYS A 66 39.45 12.60 20.45
C LYS A 66 40.11 13.65 21.34
N ILE A 67 39.79 14.96 21.11
CA ILE A 67 40.32 16.05 21.92
C ILE A 67 39.58 16.13 23.28
N ASN A 68 38.27 15.95 23.28
CA ASN A 68 37.46 15.97 24.50
C ASN A 68 36.45 14.79 24.51
N SER A 69 36.85 13.68 25.15
CA SER A 69 36.03 12.46 25.27
C SER A 69 34.80 12.62 26.19
N ASN A 70 34.69 13.76 26.90
CA ASN A 70 33.56 14.06 27.77
C ASN A 70 32.57 15.07 27.14
N PHE A 71 32.73 15.38 25.86
CA PHE A 71 31.85 16.35 25.17
C PHE A 71 30.64 15.63 24.58
N ALA A 72 29.53 15.59 25.33
CA ALA A 72 28.30 14.87 25.00
C ALA A 72 27.72 15.24 23.63
N GLU A 73 27.81 16.52 23.27
CA GLU A 73 27.25 17.06 22.02
C GLU A 73 27.90 16.43 20.77
N SER A 74 29.19 16.13 20.81
CA SER A 74 29.89 15.48 19.69
C SER A 74 29.46 14.03 19.47
N TYR A 75 29.21 13.27 20.54
CA TYR A 75 28.64 11.95 20.43
C TYR A 75 27.22 12.00 19.87
N ASN A 76 26.36 12.91 20.38
CA ASN A 76 25.02 13.07 19.82
C ASN A 76 25.08 13.45 18.32
N GLY A 77 25.94 14.39 17.92
CA GLY A 77 26.15 14.78 16.52
C GLY A 77 26.61 13.63 15.62
N ARG A 78 27.53 12.79 16.09
CA ARG A 78 27.98 11.60 15.35
C ARG A 78 26.91 10.52 15.29
N GLY A 79 26.15 10.35 16.36
CA GLY A 79 24.99 9.48 16.39
C GLY A 79 23.92 9.87 15.35
N VAL A 80 23.71 11.17 15.14
CA VAL A 80 22.82 11.66 14.07
C VAL A 80 23.33 11.23 12.69
N ILE A 81 24.64 11.31 12.42
CA ILE A 81 25.20 10.84 11.15
C ILE A 81 24.96 9.33 10.99
N PHE A 82 25.26 8.52 11.98
CA PHE A 82 25.01 7.09 11.93
C PHE A 82 23.52 6.78 11.67
N ALA A 83 22.60 7.53 12.27
CA ALA A 83 21.18 7.35 12.04
C ALA A 83 20.77 7.69 10.61
N GLU A 84 21.31 8.77 10.02
CA GLU A 84 21.08 9.17 8.62
C GLU A 84 21.66 8.16 7.61
N GLU A 85 22.78 7.49 7.97
CA GLU A 85 23.39 6.40 7.20
C GLU A 85 22.65 5.06 7.39
N GLY A 86 21.61 5.00 8.26
CA GLY A 86 20.88 3.78 8.58
C GLY A 86 21.55 2.86 9.58
N GLU A 87 22.70 3.27 10.14
CA GLU A 87 23.49 2.53 11.13
C GLU A 87 22.94 2.72 12.56
N TYR A 88 21.65 2.44 12.76
CA TYR A 88 20.94 2.76 14.02
C TYR A 88 21.58 2.17 15.27
N ARG A 89 22.20 0.97 15.22
CA ARG A 89 22.88 0.39 16.38
C ARG A 89 24.12 1.17 16.78
N ASN A 90 24.86 1.73 15.83
CA ASN A 90 25.99 2.62 16.10
C ASN A 90 25.52 3.97 16.62
N ALA A 91 24.43 4.51 16.04
CA ALA A 91 23.79 5.72 16.54
C ALA A 91 23.38 5.58 18.01
N ILE A 92 22.72 4.48 18.39
CA ILE A 92 22.29 4.21 19.77
C ILE A 92 23.47 4.19 20.74
N LYS A 93 24.60 3.56 20.38
CA LYS A 93 25.81 3.54 21.21
C LYS A 93 26.32 4.97 21.47
N ASP A 94 26.32 5.81 20.46
CA ASP A 94 26.76 7.21 20.59
C ASP A 94 25.77 8.03 21.44
N TYR A 95 24.47 7.83 21.26
CA TYR A 95 23.45 8.47 22.12
C TYR A 95 23.54 8.00 23.57
N ASP A 96 23.82 6.71 23.82
CA ASP A 96 24.05 6.17 25.17
C ASP A 96 25.24 6.87 25.82
N LYS A 97 26.34 7.05 25.08
CA LYS A 97 27.49 7.76 25.60
C LYS A 97 27.16 9.23 25.90
N ALA A 98 26.44 9.92 25.00
CA ALA A 98 26.00 11.30 25.21
C ALA A 98 25.13 11.43 26.45
N ILE A 99 24.14 10.51 26.65
CA ILE A 99 23.26 10.48 27.83
C ILE A 99 24.03 10.16 29.12
N SER A 100 25.02 9.25 29.05
CA SER A 100 25.87 8.93 30.20
C SER A 100 26.68 10.12 30.69
N LEU A 101 27.10 11.01 29.77
CA LEU A 101 27.83 12.24 30.06
C LEU A 101 26.90 13.37 30.53
N LYS A 102 25.65 13.40 30.04
CA LYS A 102 24.65 14.42 30.36
C LYS A 102 23.28 13.78 30.48
N LYS A 103 22.88 13.40 31.72
CA LYS A 103 21.65 12.61 31.99
C LYS A 103 20.36 13.22 31.41
N ASP A 104 20.20 14.55 31.50
CA ASP A 104 19.01 15.28 31.06
C ASP A 104 19.20 15.83 29.61
N TYR A 105 19.97 15.14 28.79
CA TYR A 105 20.21 15.57 27.41
C TYR A 105 18.99 15.23 26.53
N PHE A 106 18.11 16.22 26.36
CA PHE A 106 16.86 16.11 25.63
C PHE A 106 17.08 15.56 24.21
N ASP A 107 17.96 16.19 23.41
CA ASP A 107 18.18 15.81 22.00
C ASP A 107 18.71 14.39 21.87
N ALA A 108 19.63 13.96 22.73
CA ALA A 108 20.17 12.61 22.71
C ALA A 108 19.11 11.56 23.06
N ASN A 109 18.23 11.83 24.05
CA ASN A 109 17.10 10.96 24.39
C ASN A 109 16.10 10.88 23.23
N LEU A 110 15.76 12.02 22.60
CA LEU A 110 14.85 12.08 21.46
C LEU A 110 15.40 11.29 20.27
N ASN A 111 16.66 11.52 19.91
CA ASN A 111 17.33 10.85 18.79
C ASN A 111 17.45 9.34 19.04
N LYS A 112 17.78 8.93 20.28
CA LYS A 112 17.82 7.53 20.69
C LYS A 112 16.45 6.87 20.58
N ALA A 113 15.38 7.55 21.04
CA ALA A 113 14.02 7.04 20.95
C ALA A 113 13.62 6.79 19.47
N VAL A 114 13.98 7.72 18.56
CA VAL A 114 13.73 7.57 17.13
C VAL A 114 14.54 6.42 16.53
N ALA A 115 15.84 6.29 16.89
CA ALA A 115 16.69 5.21 16.42
C ALA A 115 16.19 3.82 16.88
N LEU A 116 15.80 3.70 18.16
CA LEU A 116 15.19 2.49 18.72
C LEU A 116 13.89 2.09 17.99
N ARG A 117 13.04 3.07 17.68
CA ARG A 117 11.83 2.83 16.88
C ARG A 117 12.18 2.24 15.50
N ASN A 118 13.21 2.74 14.85
CA ASN A 118 13.62 2.29 13.51
C ASN A 118 14.17 0.85 13.50
N ILE A 119 14.73 0.38 14.62
CA ILE A 119 15.13 -1.03 14.79
C ILE A 119 14.05 -1.87 15.50
N SER A 120 12.83 -1.35 15.62
CA SER A 120 11.67 -2.02 16.23
C SER A 120 11.80 -2.33 17.73
N GLU A 121 12.73 -1.70 18.44
CA GLU A 121 12.85 -1.77 19.90
C GLU A 121 11.87 -0.80 20.58
N PHE A 122 10.58 -1.06 20.39
CA PHE A 122 9.50 -0.11 20.70
C PHE A 122 9.36 0.20 22.19
N ASN A 123 9.57 -0.77 23.07
CA ASN A 123 9.40 -0.55 24.52
C ASN A 123 10.49 0.40 25.06
N GLU A 124 11.73 0.23 24.63
CA GLU A 124 12.82 1.15 25.02
C GLU A 124 12.62 2.53 24.38
N SER A 125 12.14 2.59 23.14
CA SER A 125 11.78 3.84 22.49
C SER A 125 10.75 4.64 23.29
N ILE A 126 9.70 3.99 23.83
CA ILE A 126 8.69 4.65 24.68
C ILE A 126 9.34 5.27 25.90
N LYS A 127 10.21 4.54 26.62
CA LYS A 127 10.88 5.06 27.82
C LYS A 127 11.65 6.36 27.55
N HIS A 128 12.39 6.41 26.44
CA HIS A 128 13.13 7.61 26.07
C HIS A 128 12.22 8.77 25.64
N PHE A 129 11.10 8.52 24.96
CA PHE A 129 10.10 9.55 24.70
C PHE A 129 9.44 10.04 25.99
N GLU A 130 9.18 9.18 26.98
CA GLU A 130 8.65 9.57 28.30
C GLU A 130 9.64 10.46 29.07
N ILE A 131 10.95 10.19 28.97
CA ILE A 131 11.98 11.09 29.49
C ILE A 131 11.89 12.45 28.79
N CYS A 132 11.77 12.48 27.46
CA CYS A 132 11.61 13.72 26.71
C CYS A 132 10.37 14.52 27.13
N ILE A 133 9.23 13.86 27.40
CA ILE A 133 8.02 14.54 27.92
C ILE A 133 8.28 15.16 29.30
N LYS A 134 9.01 14.48 30.21
CA LYS A 134 9.35 15.02 31.50
C LYS A 134 10.25 16.25 31.40
N LEU A 135 11.18 16.25 30.45
CA LEU A 135 12.10 17.36 30.21
C LEU A 135 11.44 18.54 29.48
N ASN A 136 10.57 18.27 28.52
CA ASN A 136 9.84 19.30 27.77
C ASN A 136 8.41 18.81 27.43
N PRO A 137 7.43 19.02 28.31
CA PRO A 137 6.05 18.53 28.11
C PRO A 137 5.27 19.26 27.01
N ASN A 138 5.78 20.39 26.52
CA ASN A 138 5.09 21.19 25.51
C ASN A 138 5.64 21.02 24.09
N ASP A 139 6.56 20.09 23.86
CA ASP A 139 7.08 19.80 22.52
C ASP A 139 6.12 18.89 21.74
N SER A 140 5.40 19.49 20.79
CA SER A 140 4.44 18.79 19.93
C SER A 140 5.05 17.64 19.12
N LYS A 141 6.35 17.70 18.79
CA LYS A 141 7.04 16.68 18.01
C LYS A 141 7.14 15.35 18.75
N ILE A 142 7.32 15.39 20.08
CA ILE A 142 7.38 14.17 20.91
C ILE A 142 6.05 13.41 20.80
N TYR A 143 4.94 14.12 20.94
CA TYR A 143 3.61 13.50 20.86
C TYR A 143 3.32 12.97 19.45
N ASN A 144 3.73 13.65 18.38
CA ASN A 144 3.63 13.12 17.03
C ASN A 144 4.45 11.83 16.87
N ASN A 145 5.66 11.77 17.38
CA ASN A 145 6.51 10.58 17.36
C ASN A 145 5.93 9.41 18.18
N LEU A 146 5.39 9.69 19.36
CA LEU A 146 4.65 8.69 20.15
C LEU A 146 3.41 8.20 19.46
N GLY A 147 2.70 9.07 18.76
CA GLY A 147 1.58 8.70 17.89
C GLY A 147 2.01 7.69 16.81
N ASN A 148 3.12 7.97 16.12
CA ASN A 148 3.70 7.06 15.13
C ASN A 148 4.10 5.71 15.76
N LEU A 149 4.71 5.73 16.93
CA LEU A 149 5.12 4.53 17.65
C LEU A 149 3.90 3.69 18.07
N CYS A 150 2.87 4.33 18.64
CA CYS A 150 1.62 3.66 19.01
C CYS A 150 0.89 3.10 17.78
N LYS A 151 0.93 3.79 16.63
CA LYS A 151 0.41 3.27 15.35
C LYS A 151 1.14 1.99 14.94
N ASN A 152 2.47 1.96 15.03
CA ASN A 152 3.27 0.75 14.74
C ASN A 152 2.95 -0.40 15.69
N LEU A 153 2.71 -0.10 16.97
CA LEU A 153 2.26 -1.06 17.99
C LEU A 153 0.77 -1.42 17.90
N LYS A 154 0.04 -0.92 16.87
CA LYS A 154 -1.40 -1.14 16.67
C LYS A 154 -2.29 -0.61 17.81
N LYS A 155 -1.74 0.26 18.66
CA LYS A 155 -2.47 0.97 19.73
C LYS A 155 -3.15 2.21 19.14
N TYR A 156 -4.10 2.01 18.21
CA TYR A 156 -4.65 3.08 17.37
C TYR A 156 -5.37 4.17 18.17
N ASN A 157 -6.13 3.81 19.20
CA ASN A 157 -6.78 4.80 20.08
C ASN A 157 -5.76 5.68 20.81
N THR A 158 -4.66 5.10 21.28
CA THR A 158 -3.56 5.83 21.94
C THR A 158 -2.83 6.71 20.92
N ALA A 159 -2.57 6.22 19.72
CA ALA A 159 -2.00 7.01 18.63
C ALA A 159 -2.86 8.25 18.30
N LYS A 160 -4.19 8.06 18.19
CA LYS A 160 -5.15 9.15 17.97
C LYS A 160 -5.07 10.22 19.06
N LYS A 161 -4.95 9.81 20.35
CA LYS A 161 -4.77 10.73 21.47
C LYS A 161 -3.48 11.53 21.36
N TYR A 162 -2.35 10.87 21.07
CA TYR A 162 -1.06 11.55 20.95
C TYR A 162 -1.00 12.51 19.75
N TYR A 163 -1.54 12.16 18.57
CA TYR A 163 -1.63 13.11 17.47
C TYR A 163 -2.52 14.30 17.81
N THR A 164 -3.63 14.07 18.54
CA THR A 164 -4.52 15.14 18.97
C THR A 164 -3.81 16.09 19.93
N GLU A 165 -3.02 15.57 20.88
CA GLU A 165 -2.22 16.38 21.79
C GLU A 165 -1.12 17.16 21.04
N SER A 166 -0.45 16.53 20.07
CA SER A 166 0.51 17.21 19.21
C SER A 166 -0.10 18.42 18.49
N ILE A 167 -1.31 18.26 17.96
CA ILE A 167 -2.05 19.33 17.28
C ILE A 167 -2.50 20.40 18.28
N ARG A 168 -2.92 20.03 19.51
CA ARG A 168 -3.29 20.96 20.56
C ARG A 168 -2.13 21.89 20.93
N LEU A 169 -0.93 21.31 21.08
CA LEU A 169 0.30 22.04 21.41
C LEU A 169 0.82 22.91 20.27
N ASN A 170 0.68 22.44 19.04
CA ASN A 170 1.09 23.17 17.85
C ASN A 170 0.09 22.99 16.71
N LYS A 171 -0.80 23.96 16.52
CA LYS A 171 -1.80 23.97 15.45
C LYS A 171 -1.19 24.06 14.03
N ASN A 172 0.10 24.39 13.92
CA ASN A 172 0.83 24.43 12.66
C ASN A 172 1.64 23.14 12.38
N ASN A 173 1.37 22.05 13.09
CA ASN A 173 2.03 20.78 12.83
C ASN A 173 1.31 20.00 11.71
N ALA A 174 1.71 20.26 10.45
CA ALA A 174 1.14 19.60 9.27
C ALA A 174 1.27 18.06 9.31
N GLU A 175 2.39 17.54 9.84
CA GLU A 175 2.63 16.09 9.94
C GLU A 175 1.65 15.42 10.91
N ALA A 176 1.37 16.06 12.06
CA ALA A 176 0.43 15.50 13.03
C ALA A 176 -1.00 15.42 12.48
N TYR A 177 -1.44 16.44 11.72
CA TYR A 177 -2.71 16.38 11.00
C TYR A 177 -2.70 15.27 9.95
N ASN A 178 -1.67 15.18 9.09
CA ASN A 178 -1.56 14.13 8.09
C ASN A 178 -1.58 12.73 8.71
N ASN A 179 -0.83 12.51 9.80
CA ASN A 179 -0.75 11.22 10.47
C ASN A 179 -2.06 10.83 11.15
N ARG A 180 -2.76 11.81 11.78
CA ARG A 180 -4.09 11.58 12.37
C ARG A 180 -5.13 11.32 11.28
N GLY A 181 -5.13 12.08 10.20
CA GLY A 181 -6.02 11.88 9.05
C GLY A 181 -5.87 10.48 8.45
N GLU A 182 -4.63 10.02 8.25
CA GLU A 182 -4.35 8.66 7.77
C GLU A 182 -4.86 7.59 8.74
N LEU A 183 -4.63 7.78 10.03
CA LEU A 183 -5.11 6.87 11.08
C LEU A 183 -6.66 6.80 11.10
N LEU A 184 -7.32 7.96 11.00
CA LEU A 184 -8.79 8.08 10.97
C LEU A 184 -9.37 7.37 9.74
N GLN A 185 -8.77 7.57 8.56
CA GLN A 185 -9.20 6.93 7.31
C GLN A 185 -9.06 5.40 7.37
N ILE A 186 -7.89 4.91 7.78
CA ILE A 186 -7.53 3.48 7.61
C ILE A 186 -8.09 2.61 8.73
N HIS A 187 -8.07 3.10 9.97
CA HIS A 187 -8.38 2.26 11.14
C HIS A 187 -9.71 2.58 11.82
N PHE A 188 -10.25 3.76 11.57
CA PHE A 188 -11.53 4.17 12.16
C PHE A 188 -12.66 4.35 11.15
N ASN A 189 -12.37 4.37 9.84
CA ASN A 189 -13.31 4.70 8.76
C ASN A 189 -14.00 6.07 8.98
N GLU A 190 -13.33 6.99 9.70
CA GLU A 190 -13.79 8.35 9.97
C GLU A 190 -13.35 9.29 8.81
N PHE A 191 -13.84 9.03 7.59
CA PHE A 191 -13.36 9.69 6.37
C PHE A 191 -13.55 11.21 6.37
N GLU A 192 -14.66 11.72 6.90
CA GLU A 192 -14.92 13.17 6.97
C GLU A 192 -13.88 13.90 7.81
N LYS A 193 -13.57 13.35 8.99
CA LYS A 193 -12.54 13.90 9.87
C LYS A 193 -11.16 13.77 9.26
N ALA A 194 -10.91 12.67 8.53
CA ALA A 194 -9.66 12.48 7.80
C ALA A 194 -9.48 13.54 6.70
N ILE A 195 -10.54 13.84 5.92
CA ILE A 195 -10.53 14.87 4.89
C ILE A 195 -10.24 16.25 5.53
N GLN A 196 -10.87 16.57 6.66
CA GLN A 196 -10.63 17.81 7.39
C GLN A 196 -9.16 17.92 7.86
N ASP A 197 -8.59 16.83 8.36
CA ASP A 197 -7.19 16.78 8.77
C ASP A 197 -6.24 16.96 7.58
N PHE A 198 -6.51 16.31 6.44
CA PHE A 198 -5.74 16.49 5.21
C PHE A 198 -5.85 17.92 4.67
N ASP A 199 -7.00 18.57 4.78
CA ASP A 199 -7.17 19.98 4.42
C ASP A 199 -6.33 20.90 5.30
N ASN A 200 -6.34 20.68 6.62
CA ASN A 200 -5.52 21.46 7.55
C ASN A 200 -4.03 21.25 7.27
N ALA A 201 -3.59 20.00 7.08
CA ALA A 201 -2.21 19.70 6.72
C ALA A 201 -1.79 20.42 5.42
N SER A 202 -2.63 20.39 4.38
CA SER A 202 -2.36 21.04 3.09
C SER A 202 -2.33 22.56 3.17
N LYS A 203 -3.12 23.19 4.04
CA LYS A 203 -3.09 24.64 4.29
C LYS A 203 -1.78 25.08 4.93
N ILE A 204 -1.26 24.26 5.85
CA ILE A 204 -0.02 24.53 6.58
C ILE A 204 1.20 24.26 5.68
N ASN A 205 1.21 23.13 4.99
CA ASN A 205 2.27 22.73 4.07
C ASN A 205 1.69 22.21 2.75
N LYS A 206 1.75 23.04 1.71
CA LYS A 206 1.20 22.73 0.37
C LYS A 206 2.00 21.65 -0.38
N ASP A 207 3.26 21.46 -0.03
CA ASP A 207 4.19 20.54 -0.69
C ASP A 207 4.36 19.23 0.12
N LEU A 208 3.47 18.96 1.08
CA LEU A 208 3.50 17.71 1.85
C LEU A 208 3.20 16.51 0.94
N ASP A 209 4.13 15.55 0.93
CA ASP A 209 4.05 14.36 0.08
C ASP A 209 2.74 13.58 0.28
N TYR A 210 2.16 13.13 -0.83
CA TYR A 210 0.96 12.29 -0.91
C TYR A 210 -0.34 12.87 -0.38
N ILE A 211 -0.36 14.09 0.18
CA ILE A 211 -1.53 14.64 0.88
C ILE A 211 -2.77 14.78 -0.04
N LYS A 212 -2.55 15.23 -1.29
CA LYS A 212 -3.65 15.44 -2.25
C LYS A 212 -4.29 14.11 -2.66
N GLY A 213 -3.47 13.10 -2.92
CA GLY A 213 -3.95 11.76 -3.24
C GLY A 213 -4.67 11.07 -2.08
N LYS A 214 -4.19 11.23 -0.83
CA LYS A 214 -4.87 10.73 0.37
C LYS A 214 -6.24 11.36 0.52
N LYS A 215 -6.33 12.69 0.39
CA LYS A 215 -7.60 13.41 0.47
C LYS A 215 -8.57 12.94 -0.61
N LEU A 216 -8.14 12.91 -1.88
CA LEU A 216 -9.01 12.49 -2.98
C LEU A 216 -9.48 11.03 -2.79
N HIS A 217 -8.61 10.13 -2.36
CA HIS A 217 -8.98 8.73 -2.08
C HIS A 217 -9.99 8.62 -0.91
N ALA A 218 -9.86 9.44 0.13
CA ALA A 218 -10.84 9.51 1.21
C ALA A 218 -12.20 10.02 0.70
N LYS A 219 -12.22 11.06 -0.15
CA LYS A 219 -13.41 11.57 -0.80
C LYS A 219 -14.08 10.52 -1.70
N MET A 220 -13.30 9.76 -2.46
CA MET A 220 -13.81 8.66 -3.29
C MET A 220 -14.49 7.57 -2.44
N SER A 221 -13.95 7.27 -1.25
CA SER A 221 -14.57 6.30 -0.34
C SER A 221 -15.94 6.76 0.19
N LEU A 222 -16.20 8.07 0.16
CA LEU A 222 -17.48 8.67 0.52
C LEU A 222 -18.37 8.99 -0.69
N HIS A 223 -17.90 8.80 -1.92
CA HIS A 223 -18.52 9.35 -3.14
C HIS A 223 -18.76 10.87 -3.06
N ASP A 224 -17.92 11.59 -2.34
CA ASP A 224 -17.84 13.04 -2.40
C ASP A 224 -17.06 13.47 -3.65
N TRP A 225 -17.80 13.72 -4.71
CA TRP A 225 -17.23 14.07 -6.01
C TRP A 225 -17.22 15.58 -6.28
N ASN A 226 -17.57 16.39 -5.31
CA ASN A 226 -17.39 17.83 -5.39
C ASN A 226 -15.90 18.11 -5.67
N SER A 227 -15.60 18.94 -6.66
CA SER A 227 -14.23 19.25 -7.10
C SER A 227 -13.37 18.08 -7.68
N TYR A 228 -13.93 16.88 -7.88
CA TYR A 228 -13.20 15.68 -8.36
C TYR A 228 -12.34 15.97 -9.60
N ASN A 229 -12.91 16.56 -10.65
CA ASN A 229 -12.21 16.84 -11.90
C ASN A 229 -11.03 17.81 -11.71
N GLY A 230 -11.20 18.85 -10.88
CA GLY A 230 -10.16 19.82 -10.55
C GLY A 230 -9.01 19.18 -9.77
N GLU A 231 -9.34 18.42 -8.72
CA GLU A 231 -8.35 17.72 -7.89
C GLU A 231 -7.58 16.66 -8.71
N LEU A 232 -8.29 15.89 -9.56
CA LEU A 232 -7.66 14.91 -10.43
C LEU A 232 -6.73 15.55 -11.47
N LYS A 233 -7.11 16.71 -12.04
CA LYS A 233 -6.26 17.47 -12.98
C LYS A 233 -4.97 17.93 -12.30
N ILE A 234 -5.04 18.41 -11.06
CA ILE A 234 -3.87 18.81 -10.26
C ILE A 234 -2.94 17.60 -10.05
N ILE A 235 -3.49 16.48 -9.59
CA ILE A 235 -2.72 15.25 -9.35
C ILE A 235 -2.02 14.78 -10.63
N LYS A 236 -2.73 14.71 -11.77
CA LYS A 236 -2.14 14.32 -13.07
C LYS A 236 -1.00 15.24 -13.49
N ASN A 237 -1.14 16.56 -13.27
CA ASN A 237 -0.09 17.52 -13.60
C ASN A 237 1.13 17.37 -12.67
N GLU A 238 0.90 17.14 -11.38
CA GLU A 238 2.00 16.91 -10.42
C GLU A 238 2.76 15.60 -10.70
N ILE A 239 2.08 14.55 -11.14
CA ILE A 239 2.73 13.31 -11.59
C ILE A 239 3.67 13.57 -12.78
N LYS A 240 3.21 14.34 -13.77
CA LYS A 240 4.06 14.75 -14.92
C LYS A 240 5.31 15.50 -14.46
N ASN A 241 5.19 16.29 -13.40
CA ASN A 241 6.29 17.04 -12.78
C ASN A 241 7.08 16.22 -11.75
N LYS A 242 6.91 14.90 -11.72
CA LYS A 242 7.58 13.96 -10.81
C LYS A 242 7.44 14.30 -9.32
N LYS A 243 6.29 14.84 -8.91
CA LYS A 243 5.98 15.09 -7.49
C LYS A 243 5.33 13.87 -6.83
N LYS A 244 5.62 13.64 -5.56
CA LYS A 244 5.03 12.57 -4.72
C LYS A 244 3.62 12.97 -4.26
N THR A 245 2.65 12.94 -5.18
CA THR A 245 1.30 13.47 -4.94
C THR A 245 0.26 12.43 -4.54
N ILE A 246 0.42 11.16 -4.97
CA ILE A 246 -0.52 10.07 -4.73
C ILE A 246 0.20 8.74 -4.53
N TYR A 247 -0.31 7.87 -3.65
CA TYR A 247 0.22 6.52 -3.48
C TYR A 247 -0.10 5.61 -4.68
N PRO A 248 0.80 4.62 -4.99
CA PRO A 248 0.62 3.70 -6.10
C PRO A 248 -0.75 3.02 -6.14
N PHE A 249 -1.25 2.53 -5.00
CA PHE A 249 -2.54 1.86 -4.92
C PHE A 249 -3.73 2.80 -5.20
N ALA A 250 -3.72 4.01 -4.62
CA ALA A 250 -4.80 4.99 -4.82
C ALA A 250 -4.87 5.46 -6.28
N HIS A 251 -3.73 5.57 -6.98
CA HIS A 251 -3.67 5.93 -8.39
C HIS A 251 -4.49 4.98 -9.27
N MET A 252 -4.45 3.68 -9.02
CA MET A 252 -5.11 2.65 -9.83
C MET A 252 -6.63 2.84 -9.93
N SER A 253 -7.26 3.36 -8.89
CA SER A 253 -8.71 3.58 -8.86
C SER A 253 -9.15 4.88 -9.53
N LEU A 254 -8.20 5.76 -9.90
CA LEU A 254 -8.48 7.10 -10.40
C LEU A 254 -8.01 7.33 -11.83
N ILE A 255 -6.93 6.67 -12.24
CA ILE A 255 -6.23 6.99 -13.49
C ILE A 255 -5.86 5.70 -14.24
N ASP A 256 -6.39 5.57 -15.47
CA ASP A 256 -6.06 4.47 -16.38
C ASP A 256 -4.85 4.83 -17.26
N ASP A 257 -3.66 4.88 -16.65
CA ASP A 257 -2.42 5.21 -17.34
C ASP A 257 -1.25 4.38 -16.77
N PRO A 258 -0.79 3.33 -17.47
CA PRO A 258 0.30 2.48 -16.99
C PRO A 258 1.64 3.20 -16.90
N GLY A 259 1.88 4.24 -17.72
CA GLY A 259 3.10 5.06 -17.65
C GLY A 259 3.15 5.91 -16.39
N GLN A 260 2.03 6.55 -16.03
CA GLN A 260 1.93 7.29 -14.77
C GLN A 260 2.02 6.33 -13.57
N GLN A 261 1.43 5.15 -13.65
CA GLN A 261 1.54 4.14 -12.59
C GLN A 261 3.00 3.78 -12.32
N LYS A 262 3.81 3.53 -13.37
CA LYS A 262 5.25 3.28 -13.25
C LYS A 262 5.96 4.47 -12.58
N THR A 263 5.74 5.68 -13.09
CA THR A 263 6.36 6.91 -12.55
C THR A 263 6.09 7.07 -11.05
N ILE A 264 4.84 6.91 -10.62
CA ILE A 264 4.47 7.05 -9.20
C ILE A 264 5.14 5.99 -8.34
N THR A 265 5.20 4.75 -8.83
CA THR A 265 5.80 3.66 -8.08
C THR A 265 7.30 3.85 -7.93
N GLU A 266 7.98 4.32 -8.98
CA GLU A 266 9.40 4.69 -8.93
C GLU A 266 9.67 5.84 -7.94
N LEU A 267 8.83 6.88 -7.95
CA LEU A 267 8.90 8.00 -6.99
C LEU A 267 8.64 7.56 -5.55
N TYR A 268 7.72 6.62 -5.36
CA TYR A 268 7.42 6.06 -4.03
C TYR A 268 8.63 5.34 -3.42
N LEU A 269 9.45 4.71 -4.26
CA LEU A 269 10.64 3.96 -3.83
C LEU A 269 11.93 4.79 -3.88
N GLU A 270 11.89 6.05 -4.29
CA GLU A 270 13.09 6.87 -4.54
C GLU A 270 14.08 6.93 -3.38
N ASN A 271 13.61 6.94 -2.15
CA ASN A 271 14.44 6.97 -0.94
C ASN A 271 15.09 5.61 -0.60
N ASN A 272 14.76 4.53 -1.32
CA ASN A 272 15.22 3.17 -1.05
C ASN A 272 16.17 2.66 -2.14
N ARG A 273 17.10 3.51 -2.62
CA ARG A 273 17.93 3.26 -3.80
C ARG A 273 19.20 2.42 -3.60
N SER A 274 19.45 1.88 -2.42
CA SER A 274 20.58 0.94 -2.26
C SER A 274 20.27 -0.36 -2.99
N ILE A 275 20.85 -0.54 -4.19
CA ILE A 275 20.76 -1.79 -4.95
C ILE A 275 21.87 -2.69 -4.44
N PRO A 276 21.58 -3.78 -3.71
CA PRO A 276 22.60 -4.77 -3.41
C PRO A 276 23.09 -5.38 -4.73
N LEU A 277 24.38 -5.58 -4.86
CA LEU A 277 24.94 -6.38 -5.95
C LEU A 277 24.28 -7.76 -5.91
N LYS A 278 23.59 -8.14 -6.99
CA LYS A 278 22.99 -9.48 -7.12
C LYS A 278 24.09 -10.52 -7.11
N GLN A 279 24.19 -11.30 -6.05
CA GLN A 279 24.93 -12.54 -6.07
C GLN A 279 24.04 -13.61 -6.72
N ILE A 280 24.43 -14.07 -7.90
CA ILE A 280 23.79 -15.21 -8.57
C ILE A 280 24.26 -16.45 -7.84
N ILE A 281 23.47 -16.90 -6.87
CA ILE A 281 23.66 -18.17 -6.19
C ILE A 281 22.81 -19.19 -6.94
N LYS A 282 23.43 -20.15 -7.64
CA LYS A 282 22.71 -21.30 -8.19
C LYS A 282 22.18 -22.14 -7.05
N SER A 283 20.90 -22.51 -7.15
CA SER A 283 20.31 -23.46 -6.21
C SER A 283 21.04 -24.81 -6.28
N THR A 284 21.37 -25.35 -5.13
CA THR A 284 21.92 -26.72 -4.97
C THR A 284 20.89 -27.64 -4.30
N ASN A 285 19.65 -27.19 -4.18
CA ASN A 285 18.58 -27.91 -3.50
C ASN A 285 18.01 -29.02 -4.40
N ASN A 286 17.67 -30.17 -3.80
CA ASN A 286 16.97 -31.25 -4.50
C ASN A 286 15.53 -30.89 -4.85
N LYS A 287 14.94 -29.91 -4.14
CA LYS A 287 13.60 -29.34 -4.40
C LYS A 287 13.73 -27.84 -4.53
N ILE A 288 12.85 -27.24 -5.30
CA ILE A 288 12.73 -25.77 -5.38
C ILE A 288 12.09 -25.26 -4.09
N ILE A 289 12.78 -24.36 -3.38
CA ILE A 289 12.34 -23.80 -2.11
C ILE A 289 11.72 -22.43 -2.34
N ILE A 290 10.41 -22.31 -2.06
CA ILE A 290 9.61 -21.10 -2.30
C ILE A 290 9.20 -20.49 -0.96
N GLY A 291 9.44 -19.18 -0.78
CA GLY A 291 8.88 -18.38 0.30
C GLY A 291 7.74 -17.50 -0.19
N TYR A 292 6.53 -17.70 0.29
CA TYR A 292 5.39 -16.84 0.07
C TYR A 292 5.28 -15.81 1.19
N PHE A 293 5.45 -14.54 0.86
CA PHE A 293 5.38 -13.42 1.81
C PHE A 293 4.05 -12.69 1.64
N SER A 294 3.27 -12.59 2.72
CA SER A 294 1.98 -11.89 2.69
C SER A 294 1.64 -11.23 4.01
N ALA A 295 1.06 -10.02 3.93
CA ALA A 295 0.39 -9.38 5.05
C ALA A 295 -1.03 -9.92 5.26
N GLU A 296 -1.57 -10.64 4.29
CA GLU A 296 -2.97 -11.06 4.16
C GLU A 296 -3.22 -12.53 4.50
N PHE A 297 -2.35 -13.21 5.26
CA PHE A 297 -2.63 -14.58 5.75
C PHE A 297 -3.75 -14.62 6.81
N HIS A 298 -4.90 -14.07 6.43
CA HIS A 298 -6.14 -14.02 7.20
C HIS A 298 -7.32 -14.03 6.24
N ASN A 299 -8.55 -13.88 6.72
CA ASN A 299 -9.75 -13.79 5.86
C ASN A 299 -9.64 -12.53 4.97
N HIS A 300 -9.10 -12.74 3.78
CA HIS A 300 -8.79 -11.70 2.79
C HIS A 300 -8.88 -12.26 1.36
N ALA A 301 -9.18 -11.40 0.39
CA ALA A 301 -9.31 -11.77 -1.02
C ALA A 301 -8.12 -12.60 -1.55
N VAL A 302 -6.88 -12.21 -1.25
CA VAL A 302 -5.66 -12.93 -1.68
C VAL A 302 -5.65 -14.37 -1.17
N MET A 303 -6.07 -14.61 0.07
CA MET A 303 -6.14 -15.98 0.63
C MET A 303 -7.27 -16.79 0.01
N HIS A 304 -8.40 -16.15 -0.28
CA HIS A 304 -9.49 -16.81 -1.02
C HIS A 304 -9.05 -17.21 -2.44
N LEU A 305 -8.14 -16.50 -3.06
CA LEU A 305 -7.61 -16.84 -4.37
C LEU A 305 -6.53 -17.93 -4.29
N MET A 306 -5.60 -17.83 -3.36
CA MET A 306 -4.38 -18.65 -3.31
C MET A 306 -4.51 -19.98 -2.56
N LEU A 307 -5.58 -20.18 -1.81
CA LEU A 307 -5.73 -21.35 -0.91
C LEU A 307 -5.42 -22.68 -1.60
N ASP A 308 -6.05 -22.92 -2.75
CA ASP A 308 -5.87 -24.17 -3.47
C ASP A 308 -4.51 -24.27 -4.17
N VAL A 309 -3.85 -23.15 -4.49
CA VAL A 309 -2.46 -23.15 -4.98
C VAL A 309 -1.54 -23.72 -3.91
N PHE A 310 -1.63 -23.24 -2.67
CA PHE A 310 -0.81 -23.77 -1.57
C PHE A 310 -1.06 -25.25 -1.32
N LYS A 311 -2.33 -25.69 -1.39
CA LYS A 311 -2.74 -27.07 -1.22
C LYS A 311 -2.22 -27.99 -2.33
N ASN A 312 -2.20 -27.53 -3.58
CA ASN A 312 -1.97 -28.35 -4.76
C ASN A 312 -0.50 -28.43 -5.20
N HIS A 313 0.42 -27.72 -4.52
CA HIS A 313 1.84 -27.80 -4.83
C HIS A 313 2.38 -29.24 -4.80
N ASN A 314 3.14 -29.60 -5.84
CA ASN A 314 3.82 -30.90 -5.91
C ASN A 314 4.93 -31.00 -4.87
N LYS A 315 4.64 -31.57 -3.72
CA LYS A 315 5.56 -31.72 -2.59
C LYS A 315 6.81 -32.57 -2.90
N SER A 316 6.83 -33.34 -4.00
CA SER A 316 8.04 -34.07 -4.42
C SER A 316 9.07 -33.15 -5.06
N GLU A 317 8.65 -32.04 -5.71
CA GLU A 317 9.51 -31.11 -6.43
C GLU A 317 9.67 -29.76 -5.73
N PHE A 318 8.70 -29.38 -4.88
CA PHE A 318 8.65 -28.09 -4.21
C PHE A 318 8.60 -28.21 -2.70
N LYS A 319 9.26 -27.29 -2.01
CA LYS A 319 9.11 -27.03 -0.58
C LYS A 319 8.61 -25.60 -0.40
N ILE A 320 7.49 -25.39 0.28
CA ILE A 320 6.86 -24.08 0.37
C ILE A 320 6.82 -23.58 1.81
N TYR A 321 7.25 -22.35 2.01
CA TYR A 321 7.22 -21.64 3.28
C TYR A 321 6.23 -20.48 3.22
N GLY A 322 5.42 -20.29 4.28
CA GLY A 322 4.57 -19.13 4.46
C GLY A 322 5.19 -18.12 5.42
N PHE A 323 5.50 -16.91 4.96
CA PHE A 323 6.03 -15.83 5.79
C PHE A 323 4.95 -14.79 6.05
N SER A 324 4.36 -14.81 7.24
CA SER A 324 3.35 -13.84 7.62
C SER A 324 3.99 -12.54 8.08
N ILE A 325 3.88 -11.49 7.26
CA ILE A 325 4.42 -10.16 7.56
C ILE A 325 3.37 -9.21 8.16
N GLY A 326 2.08 -9.57 8.08
CA GLY A 326 0.96 -8.74 8.54
C GLY A 326 0.56 -8.99 9.99
N PRO A 327 -0.20 -8.05 10.54
CA PRO A 327 -0.58 -8.07 11.96
C PRO A 327 -1.79 -8.93 12.29
N LYS A 328 -2.66 -9.19 11.30
CA LYS A 328 -3.96 -9.81 11.53
C LYS A 328 -3.86 -11.33 11.45
N LYS A 329 -4.43 -12.00 12.44
CA LYS A 329 -4.55 -13.45 12.53
C LYS A 329 -6.01 -13.79 12.83
N ASP A 330 -6.51 -14.85 12.20
CA ASP A 330 -7.87 -15.37 12.40
C ASP A 330 -7.92 -16.87 12.06
N GLU A 331 -9.11 -17.43 12.00
CA GLU A 331 -9.34 -18.83 11.63
C GLU A 331 -8.77 -19.21 10.27
N TRP A 332 -8.73 -18.28 9.31
CA TRP A 332 -8.12 -18.47 8.01
C TRP A 332 -6.59 -18.63 8.09
N THR A 333 -5.97 -17.93 9.03
CA THR A 333 -4.53 -18.10 9.29
C THR A 333 -4.23 -19.54 9.69
N GLU A 334 -5.02 -20.11 10.60
CA GLU A 334 -4.83 -21.51 11.03
C GLU A 334 -5.10 -22.50 9.90
N LYS A 335 -6.13 -22.26 9.09
CA LYS A 335 -6.45 -23.08 7.92
C LYS A 335 -5.31 -23.10 6.91
N VAL A 336 -4.73 -21.93 6.59
CA VAL A 336 -3.69 -21.78 5.57
C VAL A 336 -2.37 -22.39 6.02
N LYS A 337 -2.02 -22.30 7.32
CA LYS A 337 -0.80 -22.90 7.89
C LYS A 337 -0.61 -24.35 7.50
N GLY A 338 -1.67 -25.14 7.51
CA GLY A 338 -1.62 -26.59 7.24
C GLY A 338 -1.21 -26.97 5.81
N TYR A 339 -1.13 -26.02 4.88
CA TYR A 339 -0.73 -26.29 3.50
C TYR A 339 0.75 -26.02 3.22
N PHE A 340 1.43 -25.27 4.10
CA PHE A 340 2.87 -25.02 4.03
C PHE A 340 3.69 -26.14 4.69
N ASP A 341 4.91 -26.35 4.24
CA ASP A 341 5.86 -27.21 4.94
C ASP A 341 6.26 -26.58 6.28
N GLU A 342 6.33 -25.23 6.32
CA GLU A 342 6.48 -24.45 7.54
C GLU A 342 5.84 -23.07 7.36
N PHE A 343 5.15 -22.60 8.39
CA PHE A 343 4.54 -21.28 8.43
C PHE A 343 5.16 -20.44 9.54
N ILE A 344 5.75 -19.29 9.18
CA ILE A 344 6.58 -18.47 10.05
C ILE A 344 5.97 -17.08 10.19
N ASP A 345 5.66 -16.68 11.43
CA ASP A 345 5.25 -15.29 11.71
C ASP A 345 6.49 -14.41 11.87
N VAL A 346 6.73 -13.58 10.87
CA VAL A 346 7.86 -12.63 10.83
C VAL A 346 7.42 -11.18 11.06
N SER A 347 6.19 -10.96 11.48
CA SER A 347 5.62 -9.62 11.68
C SER A 347 6.33 -8.80 12.77
N HIS A 348 7.07 -9.47 13.66
CA HIS A 348 7.72 -8.90 14.85
C HIS A 348 9.26 -8.90 14.79
N ILE A 349 9.88 -9.47 13.76
CA ILE A 349 11.34 -9.47 13.58
C ILE A 349 11.78 -8.48 12.50
N SER A 350 13.03 -8.06 12.52
CA SER A 350 13.59 -7.06 11.59
C SER A 350 13.76 -7.61 10.17
N ASP A 351 13.87 -6.76 9.17
CA ASP A 351 14.13 -7.16 7.78
C ASP A 351 15.49 -7.87 7.65
N THR A 352 16.47 -7.50 8.46
CA THR A 352 17.79 -8.16 8.51
C THR A 352 17.69 -9.59 9.05
N GLU A 353 16.86 -9.80 10.09
CA GLU A 353 16.61 -11.14 10.63
C GLU A 353 15.84 -12.00 9.63
N ILE A 354 14.85 -11.42 8.92
CA ILE A 354 14.14 -12.12 7.84
C ILE A 354 15.12 -12.54 6.73
N LYS A 355 16.06 -11.65 6.33
CA LYS A 355 17.11 -12.00 5.36
C LYS A 355 17.98 -13.16 5.84
N SER A 356 18.40 -13.13 7.09
CA SER A 356 19.22 -14.19 7.71
C SER A 356 18.47 -15.52 7.75
N LEU A 357 17.18 -15.47 8.10
CA LEU A 357 16.28 -16.63 8.11
C LEU A 357 16.10 -17.19 6.69
N SER A 358 15.81 -16.34 5.71
CA SER A 358 15.63 -16.73 4.30
C SER A 358 16.88 -17.44 3.75
N LYS A 359 18.08 -16.92 4.08
CA LYS A 359 19.37 -17.57 3.73
C LYS A 359 19.54 -18.94 4.42
N LYS A 360 19.21 -19.03 5.72
CA LYS A 360 19.27 -20.30 6.47
C LYS A 360 18.35 -21.36 5.86
N LEU A 361 17.16 -20.94 5.42
CA LEU A 361 16.18 -21.81 4.77
C LEU A 361 16.52 -22.08 3.29
N LYS A 362 17.53 -21.42 2.74
CA LYS A 362 18.00 -21.54 1.34
C LYS A 362 16.87 -21.31 0.32
N LEU A 363 16.10 -20.22 0.50
CA LEU A 363 15.03 -19.88 -0.45
C LEU A 363 15.61 -19.69 -1.86
N ASP A 364 15.00 -20.32 -2.85
CA ASP A 364 15.29 -20.12 -4.27
C ASP A 364 14.44 -18.98 -4.85
N ILE A 365 13.18 -18.92 -4.45
CA ILE A 365 12.21 -17.91 -4.91
C ILE A 365 11.53 -17.27 -3.70
N ALA A 366 11.45 -15.94 -3.69
CA ALA A 366 10.61 -15.18 -2.75
C ALA A 366 9.46 -14.52 -3.53
N ILE A 367 8.22 -14.83 -3.14
CA ILE A 367 7.02 -14.32 -3.79
C ILE A 367 6.32 -13.32 -2.88
N ASN A 368 6.19 -12.07 -3.35
CA ASN A 368 5.44 -11.03 -2.68
C ASN A 368 3.97 -11.08 -3.12
N LEU A 369 3.08 -11.48 -2.20
CA LEU A 369 1.65 -11.52 -2.43
C LEU A 369 0.92 -10.23 -2.00
N THR A 370 1.62 -9.26 -1.42
CA THR A 370 1.06 -8.00 -0.91
C THR A 370 1.30 -6.83 -1.86
N GLY A 371 2.53 -6.65 -2.35
CA GLY A 371 2.91 -5.53 -3.20
C GLY A 371 2.79 -4.16 -2.51
N HIS A 372 2.26 -3.14 -3.20
CA HIS A 372 2.04 -1.79 -2.66
C HIS A 372 0.63 -1.60 -2.10
N THR A 373 0.16 -2.54 -1.27
CA THR A 373 -1.14 -2.46 -0.59
C THR A 373 -0.98 -2.13 0.90
N LEU A 374 -2.07 -2.16 1.67
CA LEU A 374 -2.05 -1.90 3.10
C LEU A 374 -1.18 -2.95 3.83
N ASN A 375 -0.45 -2.52 4.85
CA ASN A 375 0.48 -3.34 5.63
C ASN A 375 1.65 -3.94 4.81
N ALA A 376 1.90 -3.44 3.59
CA ALA A 376 3.06 -3.84 2.80
C ALA A 376 4.37 -3.58 3.56
N ARG A 377 5.31 -4.53 3.46
CA ARG A 377 6.66 -4.43 4.02
C ARG A 377 7.69 -4.74 2.94
N ASN A 378 7.68 -3.89 1.89
CA ASN A 378 8.52 -4.09 0.70
C ASN A 378 10.02 -3.96 0.99
N SER A 379 10.39 -3.31 2.10
CA SER A 379 11.78 -3.22 2.60
C SER A 379 12.46 -4.59 2.82
N ILE A 380 11.69 -5.63 3.10
CA ILE A 380 12.19 -7.01 3.16
C ILE A 380 12.91 -7.38 1.85
N PHE A 381 12.29 -7.08 0.72
CA PHE A 381 12.79 -7.44 -0.61
C PHE A 381 13.99 -6.59 -1.05
N PHE A 382 14.15 -5.38 -0.52
CA PHE A 382 15.34 -4.54 -0.78
C PHE A 382 16.64 -5.18 -0.27
N ASN A 383 16.52 -6.13 0.62
CA ASN A 383 17.65 -6.88 1.18
C ASN A 383 18.07 -8.11 0.35
N GLN A 384 17.42 -8.37 -0.79
CA GLN A 384 17.60 -9.56 -1.61
C GLN A 384 17.56 -10.85 -0.77
N ILE A 385 16.34 -11.25 -0.39
CA ILE A 385 16.08 -12.39 0.51
C ILE A 385 16.10 -13.74 -0.20
N ALA A 386 16.07 -13.75 -1.53
CA ALA A 386 16.20 -14.94 -2.36
C ALA A 386 16.89 -14.58 -3.69
N PRO A 387 17.50 -15.55 -4.42
CA PRO A 387 18.05 -15.34 -5.75
C PRO A 387 17.05 -14.78 -6.76
N LYS A 388 15.79 -15.18 -6.66
CA LYS A 388 14.68 -14.69 -7.51
C LYS A 388 13.57 -14.12 -6.63
N GLN A 389 13.15 -12.91 -6.96
CA GLN A 389 12.08 -12.20 -6.25
C GLN A 389 10.95 -11.86 -7.21
N VAL A 390 9.73 -12.25 -6.88
CA VAL A 390 8.56 -12.22 -7.77
C VAL A 390 7.43 -11.42 -7.16
N ASN A 391 6.83 -10.50 -7.92
CA ASN A 391 5.57 -9.86 -7.59
C ASN A 391 4.41 -10.69 -8.16
N TYR A 392 3.45 -11.05 -7.33
CA TYR A 392 2.30 -11.82 -7.81
C TYR A 392 1.02 -11.52 -7.04
N LEU A 393 -0.05 -11.35 -7.78
CA LEU A 393 -1.46 -11.35 -7.42
C LEU A 393 -1.96 -10.13 -6.62
N GLY A 394 -1.39 -9.84 -5.42
CA GLY A 394 -2.01 -8.88 -4.48
C GLY A 394 -2.01 -7.42 -4.94
N TYR A 395 -1.03 -7.04 -5.78
CA TYR A 395 -0.92 -5.71 -6.34
C TYR A 395 -0.87 -5.78 -7.88
N PRO A 396 -1.93 -5.33 -8.58
CA PRO A 396 -2.03 -5.43 -10.03
C PRO A 396 -1.28 -4.29 -10.74
N GLY A 397 0.06 -4.27 -10.62
CA GLY A 397 0.91 -3.24 -11.21
C GLY A 397 2.39 -3.50 -10.96
N THR A 398 3.25 -2.68 -11.59
CA THR A 398 4.69 -2.75 -11.39
C THR A 398 5.08 -2.38 -9.97
N MET A 399 6.08 -3.06 -9.42
CA MET A 399 6.69 -2.69 -8.15
C MET A 399 7.63 -1.47 -8.28
N GLY A 400 7.94 -1.02 -9.52
CA GLY A 400 8.75 0.18 -9.77
C GLY A 400 10.21 0.04 -9.37
N SER A 401 10.71 -1.17 -9.22
CA SER A 401 12.05 -1.42 -8.69
C SER A 401 12.70 -2.66 -9.29
N LYS A 402 14.01 -2.60 -9.47
CA LYS A 402 14.87 -3.73 -9.87
C LYS A 402 15.09 -4.75 -8.75
N PHE A 403 14.54 -4.55 -7.56
CA PHE A 403 14.56 -5.55 -6.50
C PHE A 403 13.67 -6.76 -6.81
N TYR A 404 12.67 -6.58 -7.67
CA TYR A 404 11.85 -7.66 -8.18
C TYR A 404 12.33 -8.07 -9.57
N ASP A 405 12.56 -9.36 -9.76
CA ASP A 405 13.01 -9.91 -11.04
C ASP A 405 11.83 -10.06 -11.99
N TYR A 406 10.70 -10.56 -11.48
CA TYR A 406 9.56 -10.96 -12.29
C TYR A 406 8.23 -10.45 -11.73
N ILE A 407 7.28 -10.25 -12.65
CA ILE A 407 5.85 -10.17 -12.37
C ILE A 407 5.13 -11.27 -13.14
N ILE A 408 4.26 -12.03 -12.46
CA ILE A 408 3.45 -13.07 -13.11
C ILE A 408 2.11 -12.46 -13.51
N ALA A 409 1.77 -12.58 -14.80
CA ALA A 409 0.58 -12.01 -15.43
C ALA A 409 0.00 -12.95 -16.49
N ASP A 410 -0.99 -12.49 -17.22
CA ASP A 410 -1.41 -13.05 -18.52
C ASP A 410 -1.34 -11.97 -19.61
N LYS A 411 -1.48 -12.38 -20.88
CA LYS A 411 -1.35 -11.47 -22.03
C LYS A 411 -2.49 -10.46 -22.14
N ILE A 412 -3.60 -10.67 -21.42
CA ILE A 412 -4.74 -9.74 -21.44
C ILE A 412 -4.48 -8.61 -20.45
N VAL A 413 -4.05 -8.93 -19.22
CA VAL A 413 -3.80 -7.90 -18.20
C VAL A 413 -2.52 -7.10 -18.48
N ILE A 414 -1.47 -7.73 -19.04
CA ILE A 414 -0.27 -7.05 -19.55
C ILE A 414 -0.03 -7.47 -21.00
N PRO A 415 -0.60 -6.77 -21.99
CA PRO A 415 -0.28 -7.03 -23.38
C PRO A 415 1.19 -6.68 -23.69
N GLU A 416 1.76 -7.27 -24.75
CA GLU A 416 3.19 -7.14 -25.10
C GLU A 416 3.64 -5.67 -25.17
N GLU A 417 2.83 -4.79 -25.75
CA GLU A 417 3.11 -3.36 -25.88
C GLU A 417 3.18 -2.62 -24.53
N ASN A 418 2.60 -3.19 -23.46
CA ASN A 418 2.59 -2.61 -22.12
C ASN A 418 3.76 -3.08 -21.24
N ARG A 419 4.55 -4.09 -21.65
CA ARG A 419 5.71 -4.59 -20.88
C ARG A 419 6.69 -3.47 -20.51
N LYS A 420 6.87 -2.47 -21.36
CA LYS A 420 7.73 -1.30 -21.14
C LYS A 420 7.38 -0.47 -19.89
N TYR A 421 6.15 -0.60 -19.38
CA TYR A 421 5.68 0.08 -18.18
C TYR A 421 5.94 -0.71 -16.89
N PHE A 422 6.59 -1.86 -17.00
CA PHE A 422 6.98 -2.67 -15.84
C PHE A 422 8.49 -2.63 -15.65
N SER A 423 8.92 -2.56 -14.39
CA SER A 423 10.34 -2.62 -14.03
C SER A 423 10.85 -4.07 -13.94
N GLU A 424 9.91 -4.98 -13.72
CA GLU A 424 10.11 -6.42 -13.67
C GLU A 424 10.02 -7.04 -15.05
N GLU A 425 10.64 -8.19 -15.26
CA GLU A 425 10.38 -9.03 -16.41
C GLU A 425 8.97 -9.66 -16.29
N VAL A 426 8.16 -9.52 -17.35
CA VAL A 426 6.79 -10.07 -17.36
C VAL A 426 6.81 -11.52 -17.81
N ILE A 427 6.33 -12.42 -16.97
CA ILE A 427 6.14 -13.84 -17.29
C ILE A 427 4.64 -14.13 -17.36
N TYR A 428 4.24 -14.82 -18.42
CA TYR A 428 2.84 -15.10 -18.70
C TYR A 428 2.42 -16.51 -18.30
N LEU A 429 1.32 -16.58 -17.56
CA LEU A 429 0.49 -17.78 -17.47
C LEU A 429 -0.28 -17.99 -18.80
N PRO A 430 -0.57 -19.23 -19.20
CA PRO A 430 -1.25 -19.51 -20.46
C PRO A 430 -2.71 -19.07 -20.49
N ASN A 431 -3.36 -19.02 -19.31
CA ASN A 431 -4.74 -18.61 -19.11
C ASN A 431 -4.81 -17.37 -18.20
N CYS A 432 -5.89 -17.21 -17.41
CA CYS A 432 -6.03 -16.12 -16.47
C CYS A 432 -4.88 -16.10 -15.45
N TYR A 433 -4.33 -14.92 -15.17
CA TYR A 433 -3.29 -14.76 -14.14
C TYR A 433 -3.84 -14.94 -12.72
N GLN A 434 -5.14 -14.73 -12.53
CA GLN A 434 -5.77 -14.78 -11.23
C GLN A 434 -6.05 -16.22 -10.82
N ALA A 435 -5.38 -16.67 -9.75
CA ALA A 435 -5.71 -17.93 -9.10
C ALA A 435 -7.15 -17.90 -8.57
N ASN A 436 -7.79 -19.05 -8.53
CA ASN A 436 -9.14 -19.21 -7.95
C ASN A 436 -9.24 -20.56 -7.26
N GLN A 437 -10.03 -20.65 -6.19
CA GLN A 437 -10.39 -21.94 -5.59
C GLN A 437 -11.27 -22.73 -6.57
N GLU A 438 -11.10 -24.03 -6.63
CA GLU A 438 -11.95 -24.93 -7.41
C GLU A 438 -13.40 -24.89 -6.88
N LYS A 439 -13.56 -25.04 -5.58
CA LYS A 439 -14.86 -25.05 -4.91
C LYS A 439 -14.89 -24.11 -3.72
N ILE A 440 -15.96 -23.35 -3.60
CA ILE A 440 -16.27 -22.56 -2.40
C ILE A 440 -17.63 -23.03 -1.88
N GLU A 441 -17.71 -23.35 -0.59
CA GLU A 441 -18.99 -23.68 0.03
C GLU A 441 -19.96 -22.50 -0.05
N ILE A 442 -21.13 -22.75 -0.61
CA ILE A 442 -22.24 -21.81 -0.62
C ILE A 442 -23.23 -22.24 0.46
N SER A 443 -23.80 -21.31 1.20
CA SER A 443 -24.78 -21.61 2.25
C SER A 443 -26.00 -22.37 1.69
N ASN A 444 -26.35 -23.50 2.32
CA ASN A 444 -27.50 -24.35 1.90
C ASN A 444 -28.87 -23.80 2.31
N LYS A 445 -28.93 -22.69 3.07
CA LYS A 445 -30.21 -22.07 3.46
C LYS A 445 -30.94 -21.59 2.23
N ASN A 446 -32.20 -21.98 2.06
CA ASN A 446 -33.05 -21.39 1.01
C ASN A 446 -33.16 -19.88 1.19
N SER A 447 -33.03 -19.12 0.12
CA SER A 447 -33.20 -17.67 0.12
C SER A 447 -33.91 -17.21 -1.15
N ASN A 448 -34.62 -16.13 -1.03
CA ASN A 448 -35.32 -15.48 -2.14
C ASN A 448 -34.99 -13.97 -2.18
N LYS A 449 -35.41 -13.28 -3.24
CA LYS A 449 -35.15 -11.85 -3.42
C LYS A 449 -35.61 -10.99 -2.22
N LYS A 450 -36.73 -11.37 -1.59
CA LYS A 450 -37.33 -10.63 -0.45
C LYS A 450 -36.41 -10.64 0.78
N ASP A 451 -35.65 -11.71 1.01
CA ASP A 451 -34.72 -11.83 2.15
C ASP A 451 -33.61 -10.77 2.08
N PHE A 452 -33.36 -10.22 0.91
CA PHE A 452 -32.37 -9.17 0.66
C PHE A 452 -33.01 -7.81 0.32
N GLY A 453 -34.32 -7.66 0.55
CA GLY A 453 -35.05 -6.42 0.24
C GLY A 453 -35.18 -6.10 -1.26
N LEU A 454 -35.02 -7.13 -2.12
CA LEU A 454 -35.07 -6.96 -3.57
C LEU A 454 -36.49 -7.12 -4.11
N PRO A 455 -36.92 -6.30 -5.09
CA PRO A 455 -38.21 -6.43 -5.75
C PRO A 455 -38.28 -7.70 -6.61
N LYS A 456 -39.47 -8.32 -6.63
CA LYS A 456 -39.67 -9.61 -7.32
C LYS A 456 -39.53 -9.48 -8.84
N ASN A 457 -40.08 -8.43 -9.44
CA ASN A 457 -40.33 -8.31 -10.89
C ASN A 457 -39.48 -7.22 -11.57
N LYS A 458 -38.35 -6.80 -10.95
CA LYS A 458 -37.43 -5.83 -11.56
C LYS A 458 -36.16 -6.52 -12.04
N PHE A 459 -35.57 -6.01 -13.11
CA PHE A 459 -34.22 -6.38 -13.54
C PHE A 459 -33.20 -5.81 -12.55
N ILE A 460 -32.26 -6.62 -12.12
CA ILE A 460 -31.30 -6.24 -11.07
C ILE A 460 -29.91 -6.12 -11.70
N PHE A 461 -29.49 -4.87 -11.91
CA PHE A 461 -28.09 -4.57 -12.09
C PHE A 461 -27.38 -4.62 -10.72
N GLY A 462 -26.17 -5.15 -10.66
CA GLY A 462 -25.43 -5.24 -9.39
C GLY A 462 -23.97 -4.87 -9.53
N CYS A 463 -23.41 -4.30 -8.46
CA CYS A 463 -21.97 -4.10 -8.32
C CYS A 463 -21.59 -4.12 -6.85
N PHE A 464 -20.77 -5.10 -6.45
CA PHE A 464 -20.32 -5.25 -5.07
C PHE A 464 -18.83 -4.88 -4.89
N ASN A 465 -18.30 -4.06 -5.79
CA ASN A 465 -16.99 -3.47 -5.64
C ASN A 465 -16.97 -2.43 -4.51
N ASN A 466 -15.78 -2.19 -3.94
CA ASN A 466 -15.57 -1.17 -2.91
C ASN A 466 -15.89 0.24 -3.45
N SER A 467 -16.41 1.11 -2.59
CA SER A 467 -16.86 2.48 -2.92
C SER A 467 -15.82 3.29 -3.69
N TYR A 468 -14.54 3.24 -3.30
CA TYR A 468 -13.49 4.02 -3.97
C TYR A 468 -13.24 3.65 -5.44
N LYS A 469 -13.76 2.51 -5.93
CA LYS A 469 -13.68 2.09 -7.34
C LYS A 469 -14.79 2.70 -8.20
N ILE A 470 -15.86 3.20 -7.60
CA ILE A 470 -16.99 3.81 -8.31
C ILE A 470 -16.63 5.26 -8.60
N THR A 471 -16.24 5.56 -9.84
CA THR A 471 -15.92 6.93 -10.26
C THR A 471 -17.16 7.68 -10.74
N PRO A 472 -17.14 9.04 -10.74
CA PRO A 472 -18.25 9.83 -11.30
C PRO A 472 -18.61 9.43 -12.74
N LEU A 473 -17.59 9.06 -13.53
CA LEU A 473 -17.78 8.66 -14.93
C LEU A 473 -18.63 7.40 -15.05
N ILE A 474 -18.23 6.33 -14.33
CA ILE A 474 -18.95 5.05 -14.41
C ILE A 474 -20.32 5.13 -13.74
N PHE A 475 -20.45 5.90 -12.65
CA PHE A 475 -21.73 6.09 -12.00
C PHE A 475 -22.74 6.84 -12.90
N LYS A 476 -22.28 7.87 -13.60
CA LYS A 476 -23.11 8.58 -14.60
C LYS A 476 -23.58 7.62 -15.70
N SER A 477 -22.72 6.74 -16.19
CA SER A 477 -23.07 5.69 -17.16
C SER A 477 -24.17 4.77 -16.61
N TRP A 478 -24.04 4.31 -15.37
CA TRP A 478 -25.08 3.48 -14.73
C TRP A 478 -26.43 4.23 -14.60
N MET A 479 -26.40 5.53 -14.31
CA MET A 479 -27.65 6.34 -14.27
C MET A 479 -28.28 6.47 -15.65
N ASN A 480 -27.49 6.58 -16.74
CA ASN A 480 -27.98 6.56 -18.11
C ASN A 480 -28.66 5.23 -18.45
N ILE A 481 -28.06 4.11 -18.05
CA ILE A 481 -28.63 2.76 -18.21
C ILE A 481 -29.97 2.68 -17.45
N LEU A 482 -30.02 3.10 -16.19
CA LEU A 482 -31.25 3.07 -15.40
C LEU A 482 -32.38 3.93 -16.01
N LYS A 483 -32.09 5.13 -16.57
CA LYS A 483 -33.08 5.95 -17.27
C LYS A 483 -33.76 5.23 -18.43
N ARG A 484 -32.98 4.46 -19.19
CA ARG A 484 -33.45 3.74 -20.37
C ARG A 484 -34.04 2.36 -20.06
N CYS A 485 -33.89 1.90 -18.80
CA CYS A 485 -34.43 0.63 -18.28
C CYS A 485 -35.31 0.89 -17.08
N GLU A 486 -36.54 1.42 -17.29
CA GLU A 486 -37.43 1.89 -16.19
C GLU A 486 -37.73 0.78 -15.16
N ASN A 487 -37.94 -0.45 -15.63
CA ASN A 487 -38.19 -1.60 -14.76
C ASN A 487 -36.95 -2.28 -14.22
N SER A 488 -35.94 -1.50 -13.81
CA SER A 488 -34.70 -2.01 -13.24
C SER A 488 -34.29 -1.28 -11.98
N ILE A 489 -33.36 -1.88 -11.24
CA ILE A 489 -32.69 -1.29 -10.08
C ILE A 489 -31.18 -1.52 -10.17
N LEU A 490 -30.41 -0.70 -9.46
CA LEU A 490 -29.00 -0.91 -9.21
C LEU A 490 -28.78 -1.32 -7.75
N TRP A 491 -28.11 -2.44 -7.53
CA TRP A 491 -27.83 -2.99 -6.21
C TRP A 491 -26.35 -2.93 -5.90
N LEU A 492 -25.95 -2.13 -4.91
CA LEU A 492 -24.57 -1.79 -4.58
C LEU A 492 -24.19 -2.29 -3.18
N LEU A 493 -22.89 -2.44 -2.94
CA LEU A 493 -22.37 -2.68 -1.60
C LEU A 493 -22.45 -1.40 -0.75
N GLN A 494 -22.89 -1.52 0.49
CA GLN A 494 -22.86 -0.43 1.47
C GLN A 494 -21.57 -0.53 2.28
N ASP A 495 -20.59 0.33 1.98
CA ASP A 495 -19.35 0.42 2.76
C ASP A 495 -19.52 1.32 4.00
N ASN A 496 -20.23 2.43 3.85
CA ASN A 496 -20.60 3.32 4.95
C ASN A 496 -21.89 4.10 4.67
N LYS A 497 -22.48 4.66 5.72
CA LYS A 497 -23.77 5.36 5.63
C LYS A 497 -23.70 6.63 4.79
N LEU A 498 -22.62 7.40 4.91
CA LEU A 498 -22.49 8.66 4.19
C LEU A 498 -22.25 8.44 2.70
N ALA A 499 -21.45 7.45 2.32
CA ALA A 499 -21.29 7.07 0.92
C ALA A 499 -22.61 6.73 0.24
N LYS A 500 -23.51 6.04 0.95
CA LYS A 500 -24.87 5.74 0.50
C LYS A 500 -25.67 7.02 0.27
N LEU A 501 -25.64 7.96 1.22
CA LEU A 501 -26.36 9.23 1.11
C LEU A 501 -25.86 10.05 -0.08
N ASN A 502 -24.55 10.16 -0.24
CA ASN A 502 -23.94 10.89 -1.34
C ASN A 502 -24.29 10.28 -2.70
N LEU A 503 -24.31 8.95 -2.84
CA LEU A 503 -24.74 8.31 -4.08
C LEU A 503 -26.22 8.58 -4.40
N TRP A 504 -27.09 8.61 -3.40
CA TRP A 504 -28.49 8.97 -3.62
C TRP A 504 -28.66 10.44 -4.07
N GLU A 505 -27.88 11.36 -3.50
CA GLU A 505 -27.89 12.76 -3.94
C GLU A 505 -27.35 12.91 -5.37
N GLU A 506 -26.26 12.22 -5.71
CA GLU A 506 -25.73 12.21 -7.08
C GLU A 506 -26.73 11.59 -8.07
N ALA A 507 -27.39 10.49 -7.72
CA ALA A 507 -28.44 9.90 -8.54
C ALA A 507 -29.62 10.84 -8.77
N LYS A 508 -30.04 11.54 -7.72
CA LYS A 508 -31.13 12.56 -7.79
C LYS A 508 -30.75 13.71 -8.74
N LYS A 509 -29.51 14.21 -8.66
CA LYS A 509 -28.98 15.22 -9.61
C LYS A 509 -29.06 14.75 -11.06
N LEU A 510 -28.87 13.44 -11.26
CA LEU A 510 -28.95 12.79 -12.56
C LEU A 510 -30.37 12.30 -12.91
N GLY A 511 -31.39 12.67 -12.15
CA GLY A 511 -32.80 12.36 -12.45
C GLY A 511 -33.22 10.92 -12.14
N ILE A 512 -32.53 10.22 -11.26
CA ILE A 512 -32.86 8.86 -10.79
C ILE A 512 -33.36 8.92 -9.36
N ASN A 513 -34.54 8.27 -9.11
CA ASN A 513 -35.11 8.19 -7.78
C ASN A 513 -34.31 7.23 -6.90
N LYS A 514 -34.18 7.55 -5.61
CA LYS A 514 -33.42 6.75 -4.61
C LYS A 514 -33.89 5.30 -4.45
N ASP A 515 -35.18 5.02 -4.68
CA ASP A 515 -35.77 3.68 -4.64
C ASP A 515 -35.27 2.75 -5.77
N ARG A 516 -34.60 3.34 -6.78
CA ARG A 516 -33.96 2.62 -7.88
C ARG A 516 -32.51 2.20 -7.54
N ILE A 517 -31.94 2.65 -6.40
CA ILE A 517 -30.59 2.30 -5.96
C ILE A 517 -30.67 1.70 -4.57
N LEU A 518 -30.48 0.39 -4.51
CA LEU A 518 -30.51 -0.38 -3.28
C LEU A 518 -29.09 -0.68 -2.79
N PHE A 519 -28.96 -0.89 -1.49
CA PHE A 519 -27.67 -1.17 -0.85
C PHE A 519 -27.73 -2.45 -0.03
N ALA A 520 -26.65 -3.20 -0.07
CA ALA A 520 -26.45 -4.46 0.64
C ALA A 520 -25.31 -4.32 1.64
N GLU A 521 -25.53 -4.75 2.87
CA GLU A 521 -24.48 -4.82 3.88
C GLU A 521 -23.44 -5.90 3.55
N ARG A 522 -22.24 -5.83 4.15
CA ARG A 522 -21.25 -6.89 4.02
C ARG A 522 -21.73 -8.17 4.70
N LEU A 523 -21.56 -9.30 4.01
CA LEU A 523 -21.86 -10.63 4.50
C LEU A 523 -20.63 -11.53 4.43
N PRO A 524 -20.56 -12.60 5.24
CA PRO A 524 -19.61 -13.68 5.05
C PRO A 524 -19.67 -14.24 3.62
N VAL A 525 -18.54 -14.73 3.09
CA VAL A 525 -18.43 -15.15 1.68
C VAL A 525 -19.50 -16.16 1.26
N LYS A 526 -19.83 -17.13 2.12
CA LYS A 526 -20.86 -18.15 1.83
C LYS A 526 -22.25 -17.55 1.59
N GLU A 527 -22.65 -16.58 2.40
CA GLU A 527 -23.92 -15.84 2.27
C GLU A 527 -23.85 -14.81 1.15
N HIS A 528 -22.67 -14.22 0.95
CA HIS A 528 -22.44 -13.29 -0.15
C HIS A 528 -22.65 -13.96 -1.50
N LEU A 529 -21.99 -15.08 -1.77
CA LEU A 529 -22.15 -15.84 -3.03
C LEU A 529 -23.60 -16.23 -3.28
N LYS A 530 -24.33 -16.57 -2.21
CA LYS A 530 -25.75 -16.91 -2.29
C LYS A 530 -26.62 -15.74 -2.75
N ARG A 531 -26.35 -14.51 -2.28
CA ARG A 531 -27.12 -13.33 -2.70
C ARG A 531 -26.73 -12.83 -4.09
N VAL A 532 -25.47 -12.99 -4.51
CA VAL A 532 -24.96 -12.56 -5.82
C VAL A 532 -25.79 -13.14 -6.96
N LYS A 533 -26.26 -14.41 -6.85
CA LYS A 533 -27.10 -15.08 -7.86
C LYS A 533 -28.40 -14.34 -8.22
N PHE A 534 -28.87 -13.40 -7.38
CA PHE A 534 -30.07 -12.60 -7.65
C PHE A 534 -29.79 -11.40 -8.55
N ILE A 535 -28.54 -11.12 -8.85
CA ILE A 535 -28.17 -10.13 -9.88
C ILE A 535 -28.47 -10.72 -11.25
N ASP A 536 -29.03 -9.92 -12.14
CA ASP A 536 -29.27 -10.31 -13.52
C ASP A 536 -28.06 -9.98 -14.41
N LEU A 537 -27.46 -8.82 -14.21
CA LEU A 537 -26.23 -8.38 -14.89
C LEU A 537 -25.34 -7.60 -13.91
N PHE A 538 -24.08 -8.02 -13.77
CA PHE A 538 -23.09 -7.30 -12.98
C PHE A 538 -22.48 -6.17 -13.84
N LEU A 539 -22.57 -4.93 -13.37
CA LEU A 539 -21.95 -3.77 -13.99
C LEU A 539 -20.59 -3.50 -13.33
N ASP A 540 -19.53 -3.65 -14.08
CA ASP A 540 -18.18 -3.50 -13.56
C ASP A 540 -17.76 -2.03 -13.41
N THR A 541 -16.84 -1.78 -12.48
CA THR A 541 -16.25 -0.46 -12.22
C THR A 541 -15.08 -0.16 -13.17
N PHE A 542 -14.79 1.14 -13.35
CA PHE A 542 -13.69 1.63 -14.17
C PHE A 542 -13.08 2.90 -13.55
N PRO A 543 -11.73 3.06 -13.56
CA PRO A 543 -10.69 2.24 -14.20
C PRO A 543 -10.23 0.98 -13.42
N TYR A 544 -10.64 0.82 -12.17
CA TYR A 544 -10.29 -0.36 -11.38
C TYR A 544 -11.42 -1.39 -11.44
N ASN A 545 -11.24 -2.42 -12.26
CA ASN A 545 -12.25 -3.47 -12.45
C ASN A 545 -12.50 -4.30 -11.17
N ALA A 546 -13.55 -5.10 -11.24
CA ALA A 546 -13.76 -6.22 -10.35
C ALA A 546 -12.67 -7.30 -10.58
N HIS A 547 -12.06 -7.76 -9.50
CA HIS A 547 -11.08 -8.84 -9.50
C HIS A 547 -11.71 -10.08 -8.85
N THR A 548 -11.53 -10.26 -7.53
CA THR A 548 -12.18 -11.35 -6.79
C THR A 548 -13.70 -11.30 -6.95
N THR A 549 -14.30 -10.10 -6.91
CA THR A 549 -15.75 -9.91 -7.11
C THR A 549 -16.22 -10.33 -8.51
N ALA A 550 -15.37 -10.25 -9.54
CA ALA A 550 -15.69 -10.79 -10.86
C ALA A 550 -15.74 -12.33 -10.82
N SER A 551 -14.73 -12.98 -10.25
CA SER A 551 -14.74 -14.43 -10.10
C SER A 551 -15.93 -14.91 -9.26
N GLU A 552 -16.32 -14.16 -8.22
CA GLU A 552 -17.49 -14.46 -7.39
C GLU A 552 -18.80 -14.36 -8.20
N ALA A 553 -18.95 -13.33 -9.05
CA ALA A 553 -20.12 -13.19 -9.92
C ALA A 553 -20.20 -14.33 -10.95
N ILE A 554 -19.09 -14.64 -11.63
CA ILE A 554 -18.99 -15.77 -12.57
C ILE A 554 -19.35 -17.10 -11.89
N ARG A 555 -18.81 -17.36 -10.69
CA ARG A 555 -19.11 -18.56 -9.89
C ARG A 555 -20.58 -18.64 -9.49
N ALA A 556 -21.22 -17.51 -9.25
CA ALA A 556 -22.65 -17.44 -8.93
C ALA A 556 -23.56 -17.54 -10.18
N GLY A 557 -22.98 -17.72 -11.38
CA GLY A 557 -23.70 -17.79 -12.65
C GLY A 557 -24.21 -16.42 -13.12
N VAL A 558 -23.56 -15.32 -12.73
CA VAL A 558 -23.95 -13.95 -13.08
C VAL A 558 -23.02 -13.39 -14.17
N PRO A 559 -23.56 -13.01 -15.34
CA PRO A 559 -22.78 -12.39 -16.41
C PRO A 559 -22.30 -11.00 -15.97
N ILE A 560 -21.11 -10.63 -16.43
CA ILE A 560 -20.46 -9.35 -16.11
C ILE A 560 -20.29 -8.55 -17.39
N LEU A 561 -20.62 -7.27 -17.34
CA LEU A 561 -20.31 -6.31 -18.38
C LEU A 561 -19.15 -5.44 -17.92
N THR A 562 -18.05 -5.36 -18.68
CA THR A 562 -16.84 -4.65 -18.27
C THR A 562 -16.29 -3.72 -19.33
N LEU A 563 -15.63 -2.66 -18.87
CA LEU A 563 -14.80 -1.78 -19.70
C LEU A 563 -13.34 -2.19 -19.59
N LYS A 564 -12.72 -2.46 -20.74
CA LYS A 564 -11.29 -2.75 -20.86
C LYS A 564 -10.51 -1.46 -21.08
N GLY A 565 -9.63 -1.13 -20.15
CA GLY A 565 -8.75 0.02 -20.25
C GLY A 565 -7.32 -0.33 -20.70
N LYS A 566 -6.38 0.54 -20.30
CA LYS A 566 -4.96 0.46 -20.67
C LYS A 566 -4.09 -0.15 -19.58
N SER A 567 -4.41 0.10 -18.30
CA SER A 567 -3.63 -0.34 -17.16
C SER A 567 -4.02 -1.75 -16.71
N PHE A 568 -3.16 -2.42 -15.98
CA PHE A 568 -3.42 -3.78 -15.47
C PHE A 568 -4.77 -3.88 -14.73
N PRO A 569 -5.08 -3.04 -13.71
CA PRO A 569 -6.33 -3.19 -12.96
C PRO A 569 -7.59 -2.96 -13.79
N SER A 570 -7.51 -2.26 -14.92
CA SER A 570 -8.64 -2.01 -15.84
C SER A 570 -8.85 -3.13 -16.88
N ARG A 571 -8.12 -4.24 -16.77
CA ARG A 571 -8.14 -5.35 -17.73
C ARG A 571 -8.41 -6.71 -17.07
N VAL A 572 -8.51 -6.75 -15.74
CA VAL A 572 -8.64 -7.99 -14.99
C VAL A 572 -9.98 -8.68 -15.28
N ALA A 573 -11.09 -7.97 -15.25
CA ALA A 573 -12.39 -8.56 -15.60
C ALA A 573 -12.42 -9.05 -17.04
N SER A 574 -11.70 -8.37 -17.97
CA SER A 574 -11.55 -8.84 -19.36
C SER A 574 -10.81 -10.17 -19.42
N SER A 575 -9.73 -10.35 -18.65
CA SER A 575 -9.04 -11.64 -18.56
C SER A 575 -9.96 -12.75 -18.05
N ILE A 576 -10.71 -12.49 -16.99
CA ILE A 576 -11.66 -13.44 -16.42
C ILE A 576 -12.71 -13.83 -17.46
N LEU A 577 -13.33 -12.87 -18.13
CA LEU A 577 -14.38 -13.11 -19.14
C LEU A 577 -13.87 -13.89 -20.34
N THR A 578 -12.67 -13.58 -20.84
CA THR A 578 -12.05 -14.35 -21.94
C THR A 578 -11.83 -15.82 -21.56
N ASN A 579 -11.44 -16.08 -20.31
CA ASN A 579 -11.21 -17.45 -19.85
C ASN A 579 -12.49 -18.26 -19.61
N VAL A 580 -13.65 -17.61 -19.66
CA VAL A 580 -14.97 -18.30 -19.60
C VAL A 580 -15.77 -18.17 -20.91
N GLY A 581 -15.15 -17.66 -22.00
CA GLY A 581 -15.78 -17.58 -23.34
C GLY A 581 -16.88 -16.51 -23.42
N LEU A 582 -16.73 -15.40 -22.71
CA LEU A 582 -17.68 -14.28 -22.69
C LEU A 582 -17.05 -12.96 -23.16
N GLU A 583 -16.16 -13.01 -24.16
CA GLU A 583 -15.48 -11.84 -24.74
C GLU A 583 -16.46 -10.80 -25.29
N LYS A 584 -17.66 -11.22 -25.73
CA LYS A 584 -18.73 -10.32 -26.20
C LYS A 584 -19.23 -9.32 -25.14
N LEU A 585 -18.92 -9.53 -23.85
CA LEU A 585 -19.27 -8.64 -22.76
C LEU A 585 -18.13 -7.69 -22.36
N ILE A 586 -17.07 -7.57 -23.19
CA ILE A 586 -15.90 -6.71 -22.96
C ILE A 586 -15.97 -5.55 -23.94
N PHE A 587 -16.02 -4.33 -23.43
CA PHE A 587 -16.13 -3.10 -24.21
C PHE A 587 -14.93 -2.18 -24.00
N SER A 588 -14.61 -1.33 -24.98
CA SER A 588 -13.51 -0.36 -24.92
C SER A 588 -13.99 1.09 -24.81
N ASN A 589 -15.30 1.32 -24.95
CA ASN A 589 -15.91 2.65 -24.78
C ASN A 589 -17.21 2.56 -24.02
N LEU A 590 -17.65 3.69 -23.45
CA LEU A 590 -18.84 3.77 -22.60
C LEU A 590 -20.15 3.64 -23.38
N GLU A 591 -20.18 4.08 -24.63
CA GLU A 591 -21.41 4.08 -25.46
C GLU A 591 -21.85 2.65 -25.77
N ASP A 592 -20.94 1.81 -26.23
CA ASP A 592 -21.20 0.39 -26.49
C ASP A 592 -21.53 -0.35 -25.19
N TYR A 593 -20.82 -0.05 -24.08
CA TYR A 593 -21.08 -0.61 -22.77
C TYR A 593 -22.52 -0.28 -22.29
N GLU A 594 -22.95 0.98 -22.40
CA GLU A 594 -24.33 1.40 -22.05
C GLU A 594 -25.37 0.74 -22.96
N THR A 595 -25.10 0.70 -24.26
CA THR A 595 -26.01 0.13 -25.26
C THR A 595 -26.24 -1.37 -25.00
N GLU A 596 -25.17 -2.11 -24.74
CA GLU A 596 -25.29 -3.54 -24.45
C GLU A 596 -25.98 -3.80 -23.11
N ALA A 597 -25.67 -3.02 -22.05
CA ALA A 597 -26.37 -3.15 -20.77
C ALA A 597 -27.89 -2.97 -20.94
N ILE A 598 -28.31 -2.00 -21.75
CA ILE A 598 -29.73 -1.72 -22.04
C ILE A 598 -30.35 -2.82 -22.90
N SER A 599 -29.63 -3.31 -23.91
CA SER A 599 -30.05 -4.43 -24.77
C SER A 599 -30.33 -5.68 -23.93
N LEU A 600 -29.37 -6.07 -23.09
CA LEU A 600 -29.47 -7.24 -22.21
C LEU A 600 -30.61 -7.10 -21.19
N ALA A 601 -30.83 -5.91 -20.64
CA ALA A 601 -31.94 -5.68 -19.71
C ALA A 601 -33.33 -5.81 -20.35
N LYS A 602 -33.42 -5.65 -21.67
CA LYS A 602 -34.66 -5.80 -22.45
C LYS A 602 -34.81 -7.21 -23.05
N ASN A 603 -33.71 -7.96 -23.13
CA ASN A 603 -33.67 -9.30 -23.71
C ASN A 603 -33.42 -10.38 -22.64
N TYR A 604 -34.48 -10.75 -21.94
CA TYR A 604 -34.40 -11.75 -20.85
C TYR A 604 -33.88 -13.11 -21.33
N LYS A 605 -34.20 -13.52 -22.55
CA LYS A 605 -33.71 -14.79 -23.14
C LYS A 605 -32.19 -14.82 -23.26
N GLU A 606 -31.57 -13.69 -23.63
CA GLU A 606 -30.09 -13.58 -23.74
C GLU A 606 -29.45 -13.69 -22.36
N ILE A 607 -30.01 -13.01 -21.34
CA ILE A 607 -29.53 -13.13 -19.95
C ILE A 607 -29.61 -14.58 -19.46
N GLU A 608 -30.70 -15.28 -19.71
CA GLU A 608 -30.85 -16.70 -19.35
C GLU A 608 -29.83 -17.57 -20.08
N SER A 609 -29.58 -17.30 -21.36
CA SER A 609 -28.55 -17.99 -22.14
C SER A 609 -27.17 -17.78 -21.54
N LEU A 610 -26.80 -16.54 -21.18
CA LEU A 610 -25.54 -16.20 -20.52
C LEU A 610 -25.40 -16.88 -19.16
N LYS A 611 -26.46 -16.86 -18.32
CA LYS A 611 -26.47 -17.54 -17.03
C LYS A 611 -26.32 -19.07 -17.23
N LYS A 612 -27.00 -19.67 -18.20
CA LYS A 612 -26.86 -21.09 -18.52
C LYS A 612 -25.46 -21.42 -19.00
N HIS A 613 -24.82 -20.57 -19.80
CA HIS A 613 -23.41 -20.73 -20.20
C HIS A 613 -22.49 -20.85 -19.00
N LEU A 614 -22.71 -20.03 -17.97
CA LEU A 614 -21.93 -19.99 -16.72
C LEU A 614 -22.25 -21.13 -15.74
N THR A 615 -23.24 -22.00 -16.03
CA THR A 615 -23.51 -23.20 -15.21
C THR A 615 -22.85 -24.46 -15.79
N GLN A 616 -22.16 -24.37 -16.93
CA GLN A 616 -21.51 -25.49 -17.58
C GLN A 616 -20.03 -25.58 -17.17
N ASP A 617 -19.65 -26.66 -16.48
CA ASP A 617 -18.28 -26.86 -15.97
C ASP A 617 -17.20 -26.71 -17.04
N LYS A 618 -17.45 -27.17 -18.26
CA LYS A 618 -16.52 -27.04 -19.40
C LYS A 618 -16.14 -25.59 -19.73
N ASN A 619 -17.06 -24.64 -19.51
CA ASN A 619 -16.83 -23.20 -19.76
C ASN A 619 -16.07 -22.53 -18.61
N LEU A 620 -16.11 -23.11 -17.43
CA LEU A 620 -15.51 -22.58 -16.20
C LEU A 620 -14.15 -23.21 -15.88
N SER A 621 -13.82 -24.35 -16.51
CA SER A 621 -12.64 -25.16 -16.17
C SER A 621 -11.33 -24.36 -16.26
N LYS A 622 -11.14 -23.51 -17.29
CA LYS A 622 -9.93 -22.68 -17.43
C LYS A 622 -9.74 -21.69 -16.29
N LEU A 623 -10.83 -21.26 -15.65
CA LEU A 623 -10.78 -20.26 -14.57
C LEU A 623 -10.71 -20.92 -13.19
N PHE A 624 -11.33 -22.09 -13.00
CA PHE A 624 -11.50 -22.70 -11.69
C PHE A 624 -10.78 -24.04 -11.50
N ASP A 625 -10.08 -24.58 -12.50
CA ASP A 625 -9.20 -25.73 -12.32
C ASP A 625 -7.92 -25.32 -11.57
N SER A 626 -7.99 -25.34 -10.24
CA SER A 626 -6.88 -24.94 -9.38
C SER A 626 -5.67 -25.86 -9.50
N LYS A 627 -5.84 -27.12 -9.88
CA LYS A 627 -4.75 -28.09 -10.07
C LYS A 627 -3.97 -27.77 -11.34
N ALA A 628 -4.67 -27.55 -12.47
CA ALA A 628 -4.04 -27.13 -13.73
C ALA A 628 -3.34 -25.79 -13.56
N PHE A 629 -3.99 -24.84 -12.89
CA PHE A 629 -3.40 -23.53 -12.58
C PHE A 629 -2.09 -23.66 -11.78
N THR A 630 -2.09 -24.46 -10.69
CA THR A 630 -0.89 -24.66 -9.88
C THR A 630 0.24 -25.29 -10.69
N LYS A 631 -0.07 -26.28 -11.54
CA LYS A 631 0.92 -26.89 -12.43
C LYS A 631 1.52 -25.90 -13.41
N ASP A 632 0.74 -24.97 -13.97
CA ASP A 632 1.25 -23.94 -14.85
C ASP A 632 2.12 -22.92 -14.10
N LEU A 633 1.75 -22.57 -12.87
CA LEU A 633 2.56 -21.73 -11.99
C LEU A 633 3.90 -22.40 -11.64
N GLU A 634 3.91 -23.69 -11.36
CA GLU A 634 5.10 -24.49 -11.10
C GLU A 634 6.05 -24.57 -12.31
N LYS A 635 5.51 -24.63 -13.53
CA LYS A 635 6.32 -24.52 -14.76
C LYS A 635 7.04 -23.16 -14.83
N ILE A 636 6.36 -22.08 -14.45
CA ILE A 636 6.99 -20.75 -14.36
C ILE A 636 8.12 -20.78 -13.33
N TYR A 637 7.90 -21.33 -12.13
CA TYR A 637 8.92 -21.40 -11.09
C TYR A 637 10.15 -22.20 -11.53
N LYS A 638 9.97 -23.31 -12.23
CA LYS A 638 11.07 -24.07 -12.83
C LYS A 638 11.85 -23.24 -13.86
N LYS A 639 11.12 -22.51 -14.72
CA LYS A 639 11.71 -21.66 -15.76
C LYS A 639 12.56 -20.52 -15.21
N ILE A 640 12.13 -19.87 -14.12
CA ILE A 640 12.87 -18.72 -13.58
C ILE A 640 14.11 -19.12 -12.75
N ILE A 641 14.26 -20.40 -12.40
CA ILE A 641 15.45 -20.92 -11.69
C ILE A 641 16.47 -21.54 -12.66
N SER A 642 16.00 -22.14 -13.76
CA SER A 642 16.89 -22.65 -14.82
C SER A 642 17.67 -21.49 -15.47
#